data_514452e78004103a2ad454088def1fd5
#
_entry.id   514452e78004103a2ad454088def1fd5
#
_cell.length_a   1.000
_cell.length_b   1.000
_cell.length_c   1.000
_cell.angle_alpha   90.00
_cell.angle_beta   90.00
_cell.angle_gamma   90.00
#
_symmetry.space_group_name_H-M   'P 1'
#
loop_
_entity.id
_entity.type
_entity.pdbx_description
1 polymer ?
#
loop_
_entity_poly.entity_id
_entity_poly.type
_entity_poly.pdbx_seq_one_letter_code
_entity_poly.pdbx_strand_id
1 'polypeptide(L)'
;MYKNSINSRNLLVAEPGETYQSENVNRWIEVLVDCPGTTGLFTYRLPPQLKIKPGDILSVPFGTQKVGAIAIRLLTEPNKDLPAEKIKEVEDIVSEGFFPSTYWELLNRVAAYYYTPLIQVIRVALPPGLLGRSQRRIRLLRDAEINRQISSDLTFLSPAAQQVLNLLQSQAAGDYSFVYLQQKVKTAYRGVRELLRFGLVESYLEPPRLNRPKLQKAVTLIGSVDGDLTTRQREILEILRRRGGELWQTELLQICHASSSTLKTMAQKGYIVIEDKEVLRTEQGLPLAPDVPKTLNPHQANALSTIQAINGFAQVLLHGITGSGKTEVYLQAIAPLINQGKSALVLVPEIGLTPQLTDRFRARFGGKVSVYHSALSEGERYDTWRQMLTGEPQIVIGTRSAIFAPLPNLGLIILDEEHDSSFKQDSPIPTYHARTVAQWRAEIENCPLILGSATPSLESWVNLTHSPISTDTEDLTPLAPLPYKGMGEIHSPLLVGEGLGERSTHSYYLSLPERINSRPLPPVELVDMRLELQQGNRSIFSRSLQTALQQLEEKQQQGILFIHRRGHSTFVSCRSCGYVMECPHCDVSLSYHQTEEGAPQILRCHYCNYTRSHPPQCPECGSPYLKFFGSGTQRVAQELAKQFPQLSYIRFDSDTTRNKGSHRHLLTRFANGEAHLLIGTQMITKGLDLPQVTLVGVVSADGLLHLSDYRASERAFQTLTQVAGRAGRGDDPGRVIVQTYTPEHPVIGAVQQHDYQSFSQTELEERQALNYPPYGRLILLRLSSLDPIQVQNTAQIIATALSSSEGFDILGPAPASVMRVANRYRWQIMLKFDPDALPNLPDWDSVRSLCANSVSLTIDVDPLNII
;
A
#
# COMPACT_ATOMS: atom_id res chain seq x y z
N MET A 1 5.60 -42.20 -10.72
CA MET A 1 4.67 -42.30 -11.87
C MET A 1 3.28 -41.96 -11.40
N TYR A 2 2.86 -40.72 -11.47
CA TYR A 2 1.45 -40.30 -11.57
C TYR A 2 1.47 -38.94 -12.25
N LYS A 3 1.26 -38.97 -13.58
CA LYS A 3 0.91 -37.83 -14.37
C LYS A 3 -0.54 -37.49 -14.03
N ASN A 4 -0.78 -36.46 -13.29
CA ASN A 4 -2.05 -35.73 -13.33
C ASN A 4 -1.79 -34.40 -14.03
N SER A 5 -2.17 -34.38 -15.31
CA SER A 5 -2.36 -33.19 -16.10
C SER A 5 -3.39 -32.32 -15.38
N ILE A 6 -2.90 -31.27 -14.74
CA ILE A 6 -3.78 -30.22 -14.19
C ILE A 6 -4.34 -29.46 -15.41
N ASN A 7 -5.58 -29.76 -15.74
CA ASN A 7 -6.36 -28.97 -16.66
C ASN A 7 -6.41 -27.53 -16.15
N SER A 8 -5.82 -26.60 -16.88
CA SER A 8 -5.81 -25.14 -16.69
C SER A 8 -7.19 -24.48 -16.86
N ARG A 9 -8.29 -25.19 -16.54
CA ARG A 9 -9.66 -24.77 -16.88
C ARG A 9 -10.53 -24.32 -15.73
N ASN A 10 -10.00 -23.97 -14.58
CA ASN A 10 -10.84 -23.52 -13.47
C ASN A 10 -10.52 -22.10 -13.02
N LEU A 11 -11.06 -21.13 -13.75
CA LEU A 11 -11.38 -19.83 -13.16
C LEU A 11 -12.38 -20.08 -12.02
N LEU A 12 -11.97 -19.77 -10.79
CA LEU A 12 -12.84 -19.88 -9.63
C LEU A 12 -13.80 -18.67 -9.63
N VAL A 13 -14.95 -18.85 -10.26
CA VAL A 13 -16.04 -17.87 -10.23
C VAL A 13 -17.10 -18.38 -9.25
N ALA A 14 -17.48 -17.57 -8.27
CA ALA A 14 -18.66 -17.85 -7.48
C ALA A 14 -19.88 -17.64 -8.38
N GLU A 15 -20.63 -18.70 -8.66
CA GLU A 15 -21.84 -18.61 -9.48
C GLU A 15 -22.91 -17.79 -8.76
N PRO A 16 -23.64 -16.90 -9.47
CA PRO A 16 -24.75 -16.15 -8.91
C PRO A 16 -25.87 -17.09 -8.54
N GLY A 17 -26.35 -16.93 -7.30
CA GLY A 17 -27.21 -17.86 -6.60
C GLY A 17 -28.50 -18.29 -7.32
N GLU A 18 -28.60 -19.54 -7.64
CA GLU A 18 -29.87 -20.22 -7.74
C GLU A 18 -30.38 -20.54 -6.31
N THR A 19 -31.53 -19.99 -5.98
CA THR A 19 -32.29 -20.35 -4.78
C THR A 19 -32.86 -21.75 -4.96
N TYR A 20 -32.14 -22.76 -4.51
CA TYR A 20 -32.68 -24.12 -4.48
C TYR A 20 -33.55 -24.32 -3.26
N GLN A 21 -34.87 -24.38 -3.49
CA GLN A 21 -35.82 -25.08 -2.60
C GLN A 21 -35.81 -26.56 -3.02
N SER A 22 -35.19 -27.42 -2.22
CA SER A 22 -35.49 -28.86 -2.24
C SER A 22 -35.04 -29.53 -0.94
N GLU A 23 -35.95 -30.38 -0.49
CA GLU A 23 -35.87 -31.20 0.72
C GLU A 23 -34.74 -32.23 0.66
N ASN A 24 -34.06 -32.43 1.80
CA ASN A 24 -33.19 -33.58 2.19
C ASN A 24 -32.19 -34.13 1.15
N VAL A 25 -31.36 -33.29 0.53
CA VAL A 25 -30.19 -33.78 -0.19
C VAL A 25 -28.95 -33.44 0.65
N ASN A 26 -28.08 -34.42 0.88
CA ASN A 26 -26.73 -34.18 1.45
C ASN A 26 -26.04 -33.11 0.61
N ARG A 27 -25.94 -31.90 1.16
CA ARG A 27 -25.31 -30.77 0.46
C ARG A 27 -23.82 -30.77 0.75
N TRP A 28 -23.05 -30.55 -0.29
CA TRP A 28 -21.61 -30.45 -0.24
C TRP A 28 -21.20 -29.05 -0.74
N ILE A 29 -20.04 -28.58 -0.27
CA ILE A 29 -19.52 -27.28 -0.66
C ILE A 29 -18.02 -27.36 -0.89
N GLU A 30 -17.53 -26.77 -1.94
CA GLU A 30 -16.12 -26.51 -2.15
C GLU A 30 -15.73 -25.15 -1.59
N VAL A 31 -14.65 -25.14 -0.82
CA VAL A 31 -14.14 -23.95 -0.16
C VAL A 31 -12.66 -23.78 -0.42
N LEU A 32 -12.23 -22.54 -0.45
CA LEU A 32 -10.83 -22.13 -0.48
C LEU A 32 -10.37 -21.86 0.96
N VAL A 33 -9.45 -22.68 1.46
CA VAL A 33 -9.03 -22.64 2.88
C VAL A 33 -7.86 -21.71 3.09
N ASP A 34 -7.91 -20.85 4.13
CA ASP A 34 -6.82 -19.97 4.52
C ASP A 34 -5.75 -20.71 5.35
N CYS A 35 -4.96 -21.54 4.67
CA CYS A 35 -3.82 -22.26 5.28
C CYS A 35 -2.55 -22.10 4.43
N PRO A 36 -1.35 -21.87 5.02
CA PRO A 36 -0.10 -21.81 4.26
C PRO A 36 0.21 -23.15 3.63
N GLY A 37 0.68 -23.12 2.38
CA GLY A 37 1.08 -24.31 1.64
C GLY A 37 -0.09 -25.12 1.08
N THR A 38 -1.34 -24.68 1.22
CA THR A 38 -2.47 -25.30 0.56
C THR A 38 -2.75 -24.64 -0.77
N THR A 39 -2.90 -25.45 -1.81
CA THR A 39 -3.33 -25.03 -3.14
C THR A 39 -4.58 -25.84 -3.50
N GLY A 40 -5.58 -25.20 -4.09
CA GLY A 40 -6.81 -25.86 -4.54
C GLY A 40 -7.99 -25.75 -3.57
N LEU A 41 -9.09 -26.40 -3.99
CA LEU A 41 -10.36 -26.41 -3.28
C LEU A 41 -10.49 -27.64 -2.40
N PHE A 42 -11.16 -27.46 -1.26
CA PHE A 42 -11.46 -28.54 -0.32
C PHE A 42 -12.97 -28.71 -0.20
N THR A 43 -13.43 -29.97 -0.24
CA THR A 43 -14.86 -30.31 -0.11
C THR A 43 -15.24 -30.50 1.36
N TYR A 44 -16.31 -29.84 1.77
CA TYR A 44 -16.91 -29.98 3.10
C TYR A 44 -18.40 -30.35 2.98
N ARG A 45 -18.93 -30.97 4.06
CA ARG A 45 -20.38 -31.21 4.19
C ARG A 45 -21.07 -29.95 4.72
N LEU A 46 -22.23 -29.66 4.16
CA LEU A 46 -23.05 -28.50 4.57
C LEU A 46 -24.05 -28.92 5.65
N PRO A 47 -23.95 -28.39 6.89
CA PRO A 47 -24.94 -28.65 7.92
C PRO A 47 -26.33 -28.16 7.49
N PRO A 48 -27.41 -28.89 7.74
CA PRO A 48 -28.76 -28.52 7.29
C PRO A 48 -29.25 -27.16 7.81
N GLN A 49 -28.74 -26.72 8.95
CA GLN A 49 -29.10 -25.47 9.59
C GLN A 49 -28.40 -24.24 8.99
N LEU A 50 -27.32 -24.43 8.23
CA LEU A 50 -26.57 -23.35 7.65
C LEU A 50 -27.00 -23.10 6.19
N LYS A 51 -27.42 -21.87 5.88
CA LYS A 51 -27.72 -21.42 4.53
C LYS A 51 -26.51 -20.71 3.96
N ILE A 52 -25.58 -21.47 3.38
CA ILE A 52 -24.35 -20.94 2.83
C ILE A 52 -24.54 -20.59 1.35
N LYS A 53 -23.95 -19.46 0.96
CA LYS A 53 -23.90 -18.98 -0.44
C LYS A 53 -22.44 -18.89 -0.89
N PRO A 54 -22.16 -19.02 -2.20
CA PRO A 54 -20.85 -18.68 -2.75
C PRO A 54 -20.43 -17.27 -2.33
N GLY A 55 -19.18 -17.12 -1.88
CA GLY A 55 -18.62 -15.87 -1.34
C GLY A 55 -18.70 -15.73 0.18
N ASP A 56 -19.48 -16.57 0.89
CA ASP A 56 -19.52 -16.54 2.36
C ASP A 56 -18.17 -16.89 2.96
N ILE A 57 -17.83 -16.21 4.05
CA ILE A 57 -16.65 -16.53 4.86
C ILE A 57 -17.07 -17.53 5.93
N LEU A 58 -16.40 -18.66 5.94
CA LEU A 58 -16.74 -19.81 6.77
C LEU A 58 -15.64 -20.11 7.79
N SER A 59 -16.04 -20.71 8.91
CA SER A 59 -15.12 -21.41 9.81
C SER A 59 -15.16 -22.89 9.49
N VAL A 60 -14.01 -23.47 9.16
CA VAL A 60 -13.92 -24.89 8.80
C VAL A 60 -12.81 -25.59 9.59
N PRO A 61 -12.98 -26.88 9.95
CA PRO A 61 -11.94 -27.67 10.58
C PRO A 61 -10.93 -28.15 9.54
N PHE A 62 -9.67 -27.75 9.68
CA PHE A 62 -8.57 -28.16 8.79
C PHE A 62 -7.42 -28.77 9.58
N GLY A 63 -7.15 -30.07 9.38
CA GLY A 63 -6.23 -30.81 10.25
C GLY A 63 -6.72 -30.82 11.69
N THR A 64 -5.90 -30.27 12.60
CA THR A 64 -6.22 -30.09 14.03
C THR A 64 -6.60 -28.64 14.38
N GLN A 65 -6.83 -27.78 13.39
CA GLN A 65 -7.09 -26.36 13.57
C GLN A 65 -8.45 -25.99 12.97
N LYS A 66 -9.01 -24.88 13.47
CA LYS A 66 -10.11 -24.17 12.83
C LYS A 66 -9.52 -22.99 12.06
N VAL A 67 -9.91 -22.86 10.80
CA VAL A 67 -9.38 -21.84 9.89
C VAL A 67 -10.51 -21.18 9.14
N GLY A 68 -10.28 -19.94 8.72
CA GLY A 68 -11.18 -19.24 7.82
C GLY A 68 -11.12 -19.87 6.42
N ALA A 69 -12.27 -19.90 5.75
CA ALA A 69 -12.38 -20.37 4.38
C ALA A 69 -13.42 -19.55 3.62
N ILE A 70 -13.33 -19.56 2.30
CA ILE A 70 -14.30 -18.89 1.42
C ILE A 70 -15.10 -19.97 0.69
N ALA A 71 -16.42 -19.84 0.74
CA ALA A 71 -17.34 -20.66 -0.02
C ALA A 71 -17.18 -20.35 -1.52
N ILE A 72 -16.92 -21.37 -2.35
CA ILE A 72 -16.70 -21.15 -3.79
C ILE A 72 -17.92 -21.62 -4.57
N ARG A 73 -18.32 -22.89 -4.40
CA ARG A 73 -19.50 -23.45 -5.09
C ARG A 73 -20.17 -24.55 -4.30
N LEU A 74 -21.47 -24.65 -4.44
CA LEU A 74 -22.28 -25.74 -3.91
C LEU A 74 -22.22 -26.94 -4.85
N LEU A 75 -22.14 -28.14 -4.30
CA LEU A 75 -22.10 -29.38 -5.07
C LEU A 75 -23.29 -30.28 -4.68
N THR A 76 -23.83 -30.98 -5.67
CA THR A 76 -24.86 -32.00 -5.46
C THR A 76 -24.25 -33.33 -5.01
N GLU A 77 -23.02 -33.62 -5.46
CA GLU A 77 -22.25 -34.82 -5.11
C GLU A 77 -20.84 -34.44 -4.69
N PRO A 78 -20.23 -35.18 -3.74
CA PRO A 78 -18.85 -34.93 -3.36
C PRO A 78 -17.89 -35.38 -4.46
N ASN A 79 -16.66 -34.89 -4.42
CA ASN A 79 -15.62 -35.35 -5.34
C ASN A 79 -15.43 -36.86 -5.18
N LYS A 80 -15.48 -37.61 -6.27
CA LYS A 80 -15.44 -39.10 -6.33
C LYS A 80 -14.18 -39.69 -5.74
N ASP A 81 -13.12 -38.92 -5.63
CA ASP A 81 -11.81 -39.35 -5.10
C ASP A 81 -11.74 -39.31 -3.57
N LEU A 82 -12.76 -38.79 -2.87
CA LEU A 82 -12.77 -38.64 -1.43
C LEU A 82 -13.88 -39.53 -0.80
N PRO A 83 -13.54 -40.44 0.15
CA PRO A 83 -14.55 -41.17 0.91
C PRO A 83 -15.42 -40.17 1.71
N ALA A 84 -16.74 -40.25 1.54
CA ALA A 84 -17.73 -39.35 2.17
C ALA A 84 -17.60 -39.31 3.71
N GLU A 85 -17.10 -40.35 4.33
CA GLU A 85 -16.88 -40.46 5.79
C GLU A 85 -15.71 -39.59 6.29
N LYS A 86 -14.76 -39.22 5.41
CA LYS A 86 -13.61 -38.40 5.74
C LYS A 86 -13.89 -36.90 5.54
N ILE A 87 -15.00 -36.54 4.93
CA ILE A 87 -15.35 -35.16 4.66
C ILE A 87 -15.95 -34.55 5.92
N LYS A 88 -15.29 -33.52 6.43
CA LYS A 88 -15.70 -32.77 7.63
C LYS A 88 -16.84 -31.81 7.31
N GLU A 89 -17.54 -31.36 8.34
CA GLU A 89 -18.61 -30.37 8.21
C GLU A 89 -18.10 -28.93 8.38
N VAL A 90 -18.76 -27.98 7.73
CA VAL A 90 -18.59 -26.55 7.99
C VAL A 90 -19.12 -26.26 9.39
N GLU A 91 -18.37 -25.48 10.17
CA GLU A 91 -18.76 -25.19 11.56
C GLU A 91 -19.72 -24.01 11.67
N ASP A 92 -19.40 -22.90 10.98
CA ASP A 92 -20.17 -21.65 11.11
C ASP A 92 -19.90 -20.71 9.93
N ILE A 93 -20.84 -19.75 9.75
CA ILE A 93 -20.70 -18.63 8.83
C ILE A 93 -20.12 -17.46 9.63
N VAL A 94 -18.91 -17.03 9.28
CA VAL A 94 -18.23 -15.88 9.90
C VAL A 94 -18.79 -14.55 9.40
N SER A 95 -19.06 -14.48 8.09
CA SER A 95 -19.66 -13.32 7.43
C SER A 95 -20.37 -13.78 6.18
N GLU A 96 -21.55 -13.20 5.92
CA GLU A 96 -22.28 -13.48 4.69
C GLU A 96 -21.55 -12.93 3.48
N GLY A 97 -21.74 -13.57 2.33
CA GLY A 97 -21.04 -13.29 1.10
C GLY A 97 -21.28 -11.89 0.55
N PHE A 98 -20.21 -11.26 0.14
CA PHE A 98 -20.19 -9.91 -0.40
C PHE A 98 -19.28 -9.79 -1.64
N PHE A 99 -19.02 -10.90 -2.30
CA PHE A 99 -18.24 -10.90 -3.53
C PHE A 99 -19.17 -10.97 -4.76
N PRO A 100 -19.50 -9.84 -5.41
CA PRO A 100 -20.19 -9.88 -6.68
C PRO A 100 -19.30 -10.55 -7.75
N SER A 101 -19.92 -11.01 -8.85
CA SER A 101 -19.21 -11.68 -9.95
C SER A 101 -18.03 -10.88 -10.50
N THR A 102 -18.21 -9.58 -10.66
CA THR A 102 -17.17 -8.64 -11.10
C THR A 102 -15.96 -8.61 -10.15
N TYR A 103 -16.21 -8.73 -8.86
CA TYR A 103 -15.15 -8.76 -7.85
C TYR A 103 -14.34 -10.07 -7.90
N TRP A 104 -15.03 -11.21 -8.13
CA TRP A 104 -14.36 -12.50 -8.34
C TRP A 104 -13.45 -12.49 -9.57
N GLU A 105 -13.93 -11.92 -10.67
CA GLU A 105 -13.13 -11.75 -11.89
C GLU A 105 -11.86 -10.95 -11.61
N LEU A 106 -11.97 -9.82 -10.89
CA LEU A 106 -10.82 -9.01 -10.50
C LEU A 106 -9.81 -9.81 -9.67
N LEU A 107 -10.26 -10.53 -8.63
CA LEU A 107 -9.37 -11.30 -7.77
C LEU A 107 -8.65 -12.42 -8.51
N ASN A 108 -9.36 -13.12 -9.42
CA ASN A 108 -8.76 -14.15 -10.27
C ASN A 108 -7.73 -13.55 -11.25
N ARG A 109 -8.03 -12.40 -11.86
CA ARG A 109 -7.09 -11.71 -12.76
C ARG A 109 -5.82 -11.29 -12.01
N VAL A 110 -5.95 -10.78 -10.78
CA VAL A 110 -4.79 -10.46 -9.92
C VAL A 110 -3.99 -11.72 -9.56
N ALA A 111 -4.64 -12.82 -9.18
CA ALA A 111 -4.00 -14.06 -8.83
C ALA A 111 -3.18 -14.64 -10.00
N ALA A 112 -3.78 -14.66 -11.19
CA ALA A 112 -3.16 -15.16 -12.41
C ALA A 112 -1.96 -14.31 -12.84
N TYR A 113 -2.13 -12.99 -12.87
CA TYR A 113 -1.08 -12.08 -13.34
C TYR A 113 0.16 -12.04 -12.43
N TYR A 114 -0.06 -12.05 -11.10
CA TYR A 114 1.03 -11.97 -10.11
C TYR A 114 1.50 -13.35 -9.64
N TYR A 115 1.09 -14.43 -10.32
CA TYR A 115 1.46 -15.83 -10.00
C TYR A 115 1.30 -16.15 -8.52
N THR A 116 0.19 -15.69 -7.94
CA THR A 116 -0.08 -15.77 -6.50
C THR A 116 -1.33 -16.59 -6.24
N PRO A 117 -1.32 -17.53 -5.28
CA PRO A 117 -2.53 -18.27 -4.92
C PRO A 117 -3.70 -17.35 -4.58
N LEU A 118 -4.89 -17.63 -5.11
CA LEU A 118 -6.09 -16.80 -4.96
C LEU A 118 -6.42 -16.47 -3.50
N ILE A 119 -6.23 -17.41 -2.58
CA ILE A 119 -6.45 -17.15 -1.14
C ILE A 119 -5.56 -16.03 -0.59
N GLN A 120 -4.35 -15.85 -1.11
CA GLN A 120 -3.45 -14.77 -0.72
C GLN A 120 -3.95 -13.42 -1.23
N VAL A 121 -4.51 -13.40 -2.45
CA VAL A 121 -5.16 -12.20 -3.01
C VAL A 121 -6.37 -11.82 -2.18
N ILE A 122 -7.24 -12.79 -1.88
CA ILE A 122 -8.43 -12.58 -1.04
C ILE A 122 -8.03 -12.05 0.33
N ARG A 123 -6.98 -12.56 0.95
CA ARG A 123 -6.49 -12.10 2.25
C ARG A 123 -6.09 -10.62 2.24
N VAL A 124 -5.50 -10.15 1.16
CA VAL A 124 -5.12 -8.72 1.00
C VAL A 124 -6.33 -7.86 0.70
N ALA A 125 -7.32 -8.41 -0.01
CA ALA A 125 -8.53 -7.73 -0.37
C ALA A 125 -9.52 -7.55 0.79
N LEU A 126 -9.50 -8.45 1.79
CA LEU A 126 -10.36 -8.41 2.97
C LEU A 126 -9.78 -7.59 4.11
N PRO A 127 -10.62 -7.00 4.97
CA PRO A 127 -10.13 -6.42 6.22
C PRO A 127 -9.52 -7.50 7.12
N PRO A 128 -8.49 -7.16 7.93
CA PRO A 128 -7.88 -8.09 8.86
C PRO A 128 -8.89 -8.69 9.84
N GLY A 129 -8.71 -9.96 10.18
CA GLY A 129 -9.53 -10.65 11.17
C GLY A 129 -10.76 -11.38 10.64
N LEU A 130 -11.17 -11.18 9.38
CA LEU A 130 -12.26 -11.96 8.76
C LEU A 130 -11.83 -13.40 8.43
N LEU A 131 -10.60 -13.58 7.92
CA LEU A 131 -9.99 -14.90 7.76
C LEU A 131 -9.15 -15.20 9.00
N GLY A 132 -9.81 -15.48 10.11
CA GLY A 132 -9.13 -15.74 11.38
C GLY A 132 -8.71 -17.21 11.50
N ARG A 133 -7.64 -17.45 12.26
CA ARG A 133 -7.21 -18.80 12.65
C ARG A 133 -7.34 -18.96 14.15
N SER A 134 -7.78 -20.14 14.58
CA SER A 134 -7.68 -20.50 15.97
C SER A 134 -6.20 -20.49 16.41
N GLN A 135 -5.94 -19.91 17.58
CA GLN A 135 -4.61 -19.90 18.16
C GLN A 135 -4.48 -21.03 19.17
N ARG A 136 -3.44 -21.85 19.00
CA ARG A 136 -3.10 -22.83 20.04
C ARG A 136 -2.60 -22.09 21.27
N ARG A 137 -3.26 -22.32 22.41
CA ARG A 137 -2.87 -21.78 23.72
C ARG A 137 -2.47 -22.90 24.65
N ILE A 138 -1.58 -22.57 25.57
CA ILE A 138 -1.09 -23.45 26.60
C ILE A 138 -1.45 -22.82 27.93
N ARG A 139 -2.22 -23.52 28.73
CA ARG A 139 -2.67 -23.09 30.05
C ARG A 139 -2.11 -24.00 31.12
N LEU A 140 -1.65 -23.40 32.23
CA LEU A 140 -1.22 -24.12 33.43
C LEU A 140 -2.44 -24.69 34.15
N LEU A 141 -2.42 -26.00 34.46
CA LEU A 141 -3.44 -26.65 35.28
C LEU A 141 -3.18 -26.31 36.76
N ARG A 142 -4.22 -25.77 37.44
CA ARG A 142 -4.14 -25.28 38.83
C ARG A 142 -4.71 -26.25 39.87
N ASP A 143 -4.57 -27.55 39.65
CA ASP A 143 -5.05 -28.51 40.67
C ASP A 143 -4.15 -28.48 41.91
N ALA A 144 -4.81 -28.46 43.07
CA ALA A 144 -4.13 -28.33 44.38
C ALA A 144 -3.16 -29.50 44.69
N GLU A 145 -3.36 -30.67 44.09
CA GLU A 145 -2.47 -31.82 44.23
C GLU A 145 -1.21 -31.70 43.37
N ILE A 146 -1.37 -31.12 42.17
CA ILE A 146 -0.25 -30.86 41.25
C ILE A 146 0.67 -29.77 41.79
N ASN A 147 0.10 -28.75 42.48
CA ASN A 147 0.91 -27.70 43.10
C ASN A 147 1.78 -28.19 44.28
N ARG A 148 1.39 -29.27 44.96
CA ARG A 148 2.22 -29.89 46.00
C ARG A 148 3.40 -30.72 45.42
N GLN A 149 3.21 -31.36 44.30
CA GLN A 149 4.26 -32.10 43.60
C GLN A 149 5.28 -31.20 42.89
N ILE A 150 4.82 -30.03 42.35
CA ILE A 150 5.70 -29.07 41.67
C ILE A 150 6.66 -28.38 42.66
N SER A 151 6.29 -28.27 43.94
CA SER A 151 7.10 -27.57 44.96
C SER A 151 8.32 -28.37 45.43
N SER A 152 8.38 -29.70 45.19
CA SER A 152 9.41 -30.56 45.78
C SER A 152 10.54 -30.97 44.86
N ASP A 153 10.35 -31.07 43.53
CA ASP A 153 11.44 -31.50 42.64
C ASP A 153 11.20 -31.11 41.17
N LEU A 154 11.63 -29.91 40.76
CA LEU A 154 11.65 -29.49 39.36
C LEU A 154 12.83 -30.05 38.56
N THR A 155 13.68 -30.87 39.21
CA THR A 155 14.95 -31.38 38.65
C THR A 155 14.77 -32.41 37.53
N PHE A 156 13.58 -32.99 37.41
CA PHE A 156 13.25 -33.95 36.36
C PHE A 156 12.81 -33.32 35.02
N LEU A 157 12.50 -32.00 35.00
CA LEU A 157 12.09 -31.31 33.80
C LEU A 157 13.29 -30.82 33.01
N SER A 158 13.23 -30.96 31.69
CA SER A 158 14.22 -30.40 30.81
C SER A 158 14.31 -28.86 30.96
N PRO A 159 15.48 -28.23 30.68
CA PRO A 159 15.62 -26.77 30.75
C PRO A 159 14.55 -25.99 29.91
N ALA A 160 14.12 -26.57 28.79
CA ALA A 160 13.06 -26.00 27.97
C ALA A 160 11.68 -26.05 28.65
N ALA A 161 11.37 -27.15 29.33
CA ALA A 161 10.12 -27.33 30.06
C ALA A 161 10.09 -26.41 31.29
N GLN A 162 11.20 -26.27 32.01
CA GLN A 162 11.34 -25.32 33.12
C GLN A 162 11.14 -23.88 32.68
N GLN A 163 11.75 -23.45 31.57
CA GLN A 163 11.58 -22.09 31.03
C GLN A 163 10.13 -21.81 30.62
N VAL A 164 9.45 -22.76 29.96
CA VAL A 164 8.04 -22.61 29.59
C VAL A 164 7.16 -22.53 30.85
N LEU A 165 7.42 -23.40 31.85
CA LEU A 165 6.67 -23.42 33.10
C LEU A 165 6.82 -22.09 33.88
N ASN A 166 8.04 -21.58 34.00
CA ASN A 166 8.33 -20.30 34.63
C ASN A 166 7.58 -19.13 33.93
N LEU A 167 7.56 -19.13 32.60
CA LEU A 167 6.78 -18.15 31.84
C LEU A 167 5.29 -18.25 32.13
N LEU A 168 4.73 -19.46 32.16
CA LEU A 168 3.31 -19.66 32.46
C LEU A 168 2.97 -19.23 33.89
N GLN A 169 3.87 -19.46 34.85
CA GLN A 169 3.69 -19.05 36.24
C GLN A 169 3.83 -17.53 36.44
N SER A 170 4.59 -16.83 35.59
CA SER A 170 4.79 -15.37 35.69
C SER A 170 3.53 -14.55 35.43
N GLN A 171 2.49 -15.15 34.88
CA GLN A 171 1.20 -14.49 34.61
C GLN A 171 0.09 -15.02 35.52
N ALA A 172 -0.74 -14.12 36.05
CA ALA A 172 -1.85 -14.50 36.93
C ALA A 172 -2.83 -15.49 36.27
N ALA A 173 -3.05 -15.43 34.97
CA ALA A 173 -3.90 -16.37 34.23
C ALA A 173 -3.22 -17.70 33.92
N GLY A 174 -1.89 -17.77 33.90
CA GLY A 174 -1.13 -18.97 33.56
C GLY A 174 -1.36 -19.47 32.12
N ASP A 175 -1.64 -18.58 31.18
CA ASP A 175 -2.13 -18.89 29.84
C ASP A 175 -1.46 -18.04 28.78
N TYR A 176 -0.72 -18.67 27.86
CA TYR A 176 -0.06 -18.00 26.74
C TYR A 176 -0.33 -18.68 25.40
N SER A 177 -0.33 -17.89 24.31
CA SER A 177 -0.33 -18.48 22.98
C SER A 177 0.97 -19.28 22.73
N PHE A 178 0.84 -20.40 22.04
CA PHE A 178 2.00 -21.24 21.72
C PHE A 178 3.06 -20.49 20.88
N VAL A 179 2.61 -19.59 20.00
CA VAL A 179 3.49 -18.71 19.21
C VAL A 179 4.35 -17.81 20.11
N TYR A 180 3.74 -17.22 21.14
CA TYR A 180 4.48 -16.41 22.12
C TYR A 180 5.53 -17.23 22.87
N LEU A 181 5.18 -18.44 23.29
CA LEU A 181 6.13 -19.32 23.94
C LEU A 181 7.30 -19.70 23.03
N GLN A 182 7.04 -19.93 21.74
CA GLN A 182 8.09 -20.20 20.74
C GLN A 182 9.03 -19.00 20.51
N GLN A 183 8.51 -17.78 20.60
CA GLN A 183 9.34 -16.58 20.48
C GLN A 183 10.26 -16.38 21.68
N LYS A 184 9.84 -16.79 22.87
CA LYS A 184 10.59 -16.61 24.13
C LYS A 184 11.53 -17.77 24.45
N VAL A 185 11.19 -18.99 24.04
CA VAL A 185 11.96 -20.22 24.32
C VAL A 185 12.27 -20.93 23.02
N LYS A 186 13.55 -21.01 22.64
CA LYS A 186 14.00 -21.61 21.35
C LYS A 186 13.50 -23.04 21.12
N THR A 187 13.30 -23.80 22.18
CA THR A 187 12.86 -25.20 22.14
C THR A 187 11.49 -25.41 22.82
N ALA A 188 10.62 -24.38 22.79
CA ALA A 188 9.29 -24.39 23.42
C ALA A 188 8.45 -25.60 23.01
N TYR A 189 8.54 -26.08 21.77
CA TYR A 189 7.83 -27.29 21.33
C TYR A 189 8.14 -28.52 22.18
N ARG A 190 9.42 -28.76 22.47
CA ARG A 190 9.85 -29.89 23.31
C ARG A 190 9.39 -29.69 24.75
N GLY A 191 9.58 -28.48 25.31
CA GLY A 191 9.14 -28.14 26.65
C GLY A 191 7.63 -28.29 26.87
N VAL A 192 6.82 -27.78 25.96
CA VAL A 192 5.37 -27.92 26.04
C VAL A 192 4.91 -29.36 25.90
N ARG A 193 5.52 -30.18 25.02
CA ARG A 193 5.21 -31.59 24.87
C ARG A 193 5.51 -32.40 26.14
N GLU A 194 6.60 -32.05 26.79
CA GLU A 194 6.97 -32.64 28.06
C GLU A 194 6.00 -32.29 29.19
N LEU A 195 5.65 -30.98 29.32
CA LEU A 195 4.67 -30.51 30.31
C LEU A 195 3.28 -31.10 30.10
N LEU A 196 2.84 -31.31 28.84
CA LEU A 196 1.60 -32.00 28.48
C LEU A 196 1.64 -33.47 28.92
N ARG A 197 2.78 -34.16 28.72
CA ARG A 197 2.95 -35.55 29.13
C ARG A 197 2.87 -35.76 30.64
N PHE A 198 3.35 -34.77 31.40
CA PHE A 198 3.27 -34.76 32.86
C PHE A 198 1.94 -34.19 33.42
N GLY A 199 1.01 -33.78 32.54
CA GLY A 199 -0.28 -33.22 32.96
C GLY A 199 -0.19 -31.87 33.69
N LEU A 200 0.91 -31.14 33.52
CA LEU A 200 1.12 -29.84 34.17
C LEU A 200 0.47 -28.70 33.42
N VAL A 201 0.23 -28.87 32.12
CA VAL A 201 -0.44 -27.88 31.25
C VAL A 201 -1.47 -28.56 30.38
N GLU A 202 -2.46 -27.79 29.94
CA GLU A 202 -3.38 -28.19 28.89
C GLU A 202 -3.13 -27.39 27.62
N SER A 203 -3.42 -27.98 26.48
CA SER A 203 -3.34 -27.31 25.18
C SER A 203 -4.74 -27.25 24.59
N TYR A 204 -5.21 -26.06 24.29
CA TYR A 204 -6.52 -25.85 23.67
C TYR A 204 -6.41 -24.89 22.48
N LEU A 205 -7.45 -24.87 21.64
CA LEU A 205 -7.55 -23.93 20.53
C LEU A 205 -8.47 -22.78 20.94
N GLU A 206 -7.89 -21.56 21.03
CA GLU A 206 -8.67 -20.34 21.18
C GLU A 206 -9.30 -20.04 19.79
N PRO A 207 -10.62 -19.88 19.70
CA PRO A 207 -11.26 -19.51 18.44
C PRO A 207 -10.73 -18.15 17.96
N PRO A 208 -10.73 -17.88 16.65
CA PRO A 208 -10.28 -16.62 16.11
C PRO A 208 -11.09 -15.47 16.74
N ARG A 209 -10.39 -14.39 17.09
CA ARG A 209 -11.06 -13.17 17.54
C ARG A 209 -11.67 -12.49 16.32
N LEU A 210 -12.96 -12.66 16.15
CA LEU A 210 -13.70 -11.97 15.10
C LEU A 210 -13.91 -10.52 15.52
N ASN A 211 -13.68 -9.61 14.59
CA ASN A 211 -14.07 -8.21 14.78
C ASN A 211 -15.59 -8.14 14.88
N ARG A 212 -16.09 -7.67 16.03
CA ARG A 212 -17.51 -7.48 16.26
C ARG A 212 -17.87 -6.00 16.14
N PRO A 213 -19.10 -5.68 15.73
CA PRO A 213 -19.61 -4.32 15.79
C PRO A 213 -19.44 -3.75 17.19
N LYS A 214 -19.12 -2.47 17.29
CA LYS A 214 -19.10 -1.76 18.56
C LYS A 214 -20.54 -1.41 18.92
N LEU A 215 -21.03 -1.92 20.04
CA LEU A 215 -22.35 -1.58 20.57
C LEU A 215 -22.23 -0.44 21.58
N GLN A 216 -23.15 0.50 21.51
CA GLN A 216 -23.33 1.59 22.47
C GLN A 216 -24.82 1.71 22.81
N LYS A 217 -25.13 2.04 24.04
CA LYS A 217 -26.52 2.19 24.47
C LYS A 217 -27.10 3.48 23.93
N ALA A 218 -28.17 3.36 23.15
CA ALA A 218 -29.02 4.46 22.72
C ALA A 218 -30.25 4.55 23.62
N VAL A 219 -30.71 5.78 23.88
CA VAL A 219 -31.93 6.08 24.61
C VAL A 219 -32.90 6.70 23.66
N THR A 220 -34.01 6.02 23.42
CA THR A 220 -35.07 6.45 22.49
C THR A 220 -36.33 6.78 23.26
N LEU A 221 -36.97 7.88 22.91
CA LEU A 221 -38.23 8.32 23.49
C LEU A 221 -39.39 7.47 22.94
N ILE A 222 -40.26 6.96 23.84
CA ILE A 222 -41.49 6.28 23.45
C ILE A 222 -42.69 7.23 23.60
N GLY A 223 -43.28 7.67 22.49
CA GLY A 223 -44.61 8.28 22.38
C GLY A 223 -44.98 9.41 23.34
N SER A 224 -46.32 9.61 23.54
CA SER A 224 -46.87 10.60 24.45
C SER A 224 -46.79 10.09 25.91
N VAL A 225 -46.24 10.90 26.78
CA VAL A 225 -46.00 10.57 28.19
C VAL A 225 -47.04 11.29 29.05
N ASP A 226 -48.08 10.55 29.47
CA ASP A 226 -49.01 10.96 30.49
C ASP A 226 -48.65 10.24 31.80
N GLY A 227 -48.08 10.93 32.76
CA GLY A 227 -47.75 10.35 34.04
C GLY A 227 -47.03 11.31 34.98
N ASP A 228 -46.99 10.97 36.29
CA ASP A 228 -46.29 11.69 37.33
C ASP A 228 -44.76 11.61 37.11
N LEU A 229 -44.23 12.65 36.50
CA LEU A 229 -42.81 12.81 36.20
C LEU A 229 -42.15 13.77 37.18
N THR A 230 -41.01 13.40 37.71
CA THR A 230 -40.18 14.35 38.46
C THR A 230 -39.63 15.45 37.52
N THR A 231 -39.31 16.60 38.08
CA THR A 231 -38.74 17.72 37.30
C THR A 231 -37.56 17.26 36.44
N ARG A 232 -36.70 16.40 36.96
CA ARG A 232 -35.54 15.85 36.28
C ARG A 232 -35.92 14.92 35.11
N GLN A 233 -36.93 14.12 35.29
CA GLN A 233 -37.43 13.23 34.23
C GLN A 233 -38.06 14.02 33.09
N ARG A 234 -38.78 15.11 33.37
CA ARG A 234 -39.33 16.02 32.35
C ARG A 234 -38.22 16.66 31.54
N GLU A 235 -37.18 17.15 32.21
CA GLU A 235 -35.99 17.74 31.55
C GLU A 235 -35.34 16.77 30.58
N ILE A 236 -35.12 15.52 30.99
CA ILE A 236 -34.53 14.48 30.12
C ILE A 236 -35.40 14.21 28.88
N LEU A 237 -36.74 14.08 29.06
CA LEU A 237 -37.66 13.86 27.96
C LEU A 237 -37.73 15.07 27.02
N GLU A 238 -37.64 16.28 27.54
CA GLU A 238 -37.61 17.51 26.73
C GLU A 238 -36.33 17.62 25.90
N ILE A 239 -35.18 17.27 26.47
CA ILE A 239 -33.91 17.21 25.75
C ILE A 239 -33.95 16.16 24.62
N LEU A 240 -34.48 14.97 24.90
CA LEU A 240 -34.68 13.94 23.90
C LEU A 240 -35.60 14.43 22.78
N ARG A 241 -36.73 15.09 23.07
CA ARG A 241 -37.65 15.65 22.08
C ARG A 241 -36.97 16.70 21.18
N ARG A 242 -36.24 17.64 21.79
CA ARG A 242 -35.51 18.69 21.05
C ARG A 242 -34.40 18.18 20.18
N ARG A 243 -33.86 17.01 20.50
CA ARG A 243 -32.77 16.34 19.77
C ARG A 243 -33.21 15.21 18.80
N GLY A 244 -34.51 15.17 18.47
CA GLY A 244 -35.03 14.21 17.51
C GLY A 244 -35.51 12.89 18.08
N GLY A 245 -35.64 12.79 19.39
CA GLY A 245 -36.22 11.62 20.08
C GLY A 245 -35.25 10.52 20.46
N GLU A 246 -33.98 10.60 20.02
CA GLU A 246 -32.96 9.62 20.31
C GLU A 246 -31.60 10.26 20.59
N LEU A 247 -30.89 9.76 21.61
CA LEU A 247 -29.53 10.16 21.97
C LEU A 247 -28.73 8.99 22.53
N TRP A 248 -27.40 9.05 22.39
CA TRP A 248 -26.54 8.10 23.10
C TRP A 248 -26.64 8.26 24.60
N GLN A 249 -26.70 7.16 25.35
CA GLN A 249 -26.82 7.19 26.80
C GLN A 249 -25.73 8.04 27.46
N THR A 250 -24.49 7.93 27.01
CA THR A 250 -23.35 8.69 27.53
C THR A 250 -23.50 10.20 27.27
N GLU A 251 -23.96 10.58 26.09
CA GLU A 251 -24.20 11.97 25.71
C GLU A 251 -25.37 12.56 26.53
N LEU A 252 -26.48 11.83 26.64
CA LEU A 252 -27.63 12.24 27.41
C LEU A 252 -27.29 12.43 28.90
N LEU A 253 -26.48 11.53 29.49
CA LEU A 253 -26.02 11.64 30.88
C LEU A 253 -25.14 12.87 31.10
N GLN A 254 -24.29 13.23 30.11
CA GLN A 254 -23.44 14.44 30.16
C GLN A 254 -24.28 15.71 30.06
N ILE A 255 -25.22 15.78 29.10
CA ILE A 255 -26.06 16.98 28.88
C ILE A 255 -26.97 17.21 30.07
N CYS A 256 -27.58 16.15 30.60
CA CYS A 256 -28.55 16.25 31.71
C CYS A 256 -27.90 16.19 33.09
N HIS A 257 -26.59 15.95 33.20
CA HIS A 257 -25.94 15.63 34.50
C HIS A 257 -26.73 14.58 35.33
N ALA A 258 -27.35 13.62 34.64
CA ALA A 258 -28.21 12.61 35.27
C ALA A 258 -27.44 11.32 35.58
N SER A 259 -27.98 10.47 36.44
CA SER A 259 -27.39 9.16 36.71
C SER A 259 -27.97 8.06 35.80
N SER A 260 -27.19 7.02 35.56
CA SER A 260 -27.64 5.83 34.80
C SER A 260 -28.87 5.14 35.47
N SER A 261 -29.04 5.26 36.81
CA SER A 261 -30.18 4.72 37.53
C SER A 261 -31.47 5.46 37.18
N THR A 262 -31.43 6.78 36.99
CA THR A 262 -32.58 7.57 36.54
C THR A 262 -33.12 7.09 35.19
N LEU A 263 -32.22 6.86 34.21
CA LEU A 263 -32.63 6.34 32.91
C LEU A 263 -33.20 4.92 33.01
N LYS A 264 -32.63 4.05 33.83
CA LYS A 264 -33.18 2.71 34.07
C LYS A 264 -34.62 2.77 34.65
N THR A 265 -34.85 3.65 35.63
CA THR A 265 -36.19 3.85 36.21
C THR A 265 -37.18 4.39 35.16
N MET A 266 -36.74 5.30 34.29
CA MET A 266 -37.59 5.80 33.20
C MET A 266 -37.89 4.73 32.17
N ALA A 267 -36.93 3.86 31.85
CA ALA A 267 -37.12 2.72 30.97
C ALA A 267 -38.10 1.68 31.58
N GLN A 268 -37.99 1.38 32.86
CA GLN A 268 -38.92 0.51 33.58
C GLN A 268 -40.34 1.07 33.61
N LYS A 269 -40.50 2.38 33.64
CA LYS A 269 -41.79 3.06 33.57
C LYS A 269 -42.35 3.22 32.15
N GLY A 270 -41.60 2.77 31.11
CA GLY A 270 -42.03 2.80 29.71
C GLY A 270 -41.92 4.16 29.03
N TYR A 271 -41.22 5.12 29.59
CA TYR A 271 -41.05 6.46 28.97
C TYR A 271 -39.94 6.51 27.91
N ILE A 272 -38.95 5.65 28.02
CA ILE A 272 -37.81 5.53 27.11
C ILE A 272 -37.46 4.06 26.92
N VAL A 273 -36.83 3.76 25.77
CA VAL A 273 -36.16 2.47 25.54
C VAL A 273 -34.68 2.67 25.58
N ILE A 274 -33.94 1.76 26.24
CA ILE A 274 -32.48 1.69 26.23
C ILE A 274 -32.13 0.41 25.53
N GLU A 275 -31.56 0.54 24.32
CA GLU A 275 -31.14 -0.58 23.51
C GLU A 275 -29.67 -0.44 23.09
N ASP A 276 -29.03 -1.57 22.87
CA ASP A 276 -27.67 -1.59 22.34
C ASP A 276 -27.74 -1.39 20.81
N LYS A 277 -27.32 -0.22 20.34
CA LYS A 277 -27.21 0.10 18.91
C LYS A 277 -25.75 0.06 18.47
N GLU A 278 -25.56 -0.33 17.24
CA GLU A 278 -24.25 -0.37 16.64
C GLU A 278 -23.72 1.04 16.39
N VAL A 279 -22.45 1.27 16.75
CA VAL A 279 -21.71 2.51 16.49
C VAL A 279 -20.52 2.19 15.62
N LEU A 280 -20.49 2.79 14.45
CA LEU A 280 -19.34 2.69 13.55
C LEU A 280 -18.12 3.41 14.16
N ARG A 281 -16.97 2.72 14.18
CA ARG A 281 -15.69 3.28 14.58
C ARG A 281 -15.10 4.09 13.40
N THR A 282 -15.80 5.11 12.96
CA THR A 282 -15.34 5.98 11.88
C THR A 282 -14.40 7.05 12.44
N GLU A 283 -13.38 7.42 11.66
CA GLU A 283 -12.56 8.59 11.96
C GLU A 283 -13.43 9.84 11.81
N GLN A 284 -14.04 10.29 12.92
CA GLN A 284 -14.83 11.52 12.92
C GLN A 284 -13.86 12.70 12.84
N GLY A 285 -13.82 13.37 11.66
CA GLY A 285 -13.17 14.66 11.53
C GLY A 285 -13.92 15.74 12.30
N LEU A 286 -13.23 16.86 12.60
CA LEU A 286 -13.89 18.06 13.13
C LEU A 286 -15.00 18.52 12.18
N PRO A 287 -16.08 19.14 12.68
CA PRO A 287 -17.06 19.79 11.82
C PRO A 287 -16.37 20.82 10.95
N LEU A 288 -16.49 20.67 9.63
CA LEU A 288 -15.85 21.55 8.66
C LEU A 288 -16.91 22.48 8.06
N ALA A 289 -16.51 23.71 7.78
CA ALA A 289 -17.36 24.61 7.00
C ALA A 289 -17.60 24.00 5.61
N PRO A 290 -18.84 24.04 5.09
CA PRO A 290 -19.14 23.52 3.75
C PRO A 290 -18.28 24.21 2.69
N ASP A 291 -17.64 23.41 1.83
CA ASP A 291 -16.91 23.90 0.67
C ASP A 291 -17.83 23.96 -0.55
N VAL A 292 -17.66 25.01 -1.36
CA VAL A 292 -18.43 25.22 -2.60
C VAL A 292 -17.54 25.00 -3.83
N PRO A 293 -18.12 24.57 -4.98
CA PRO A 293 -17.37 24.42 -6.22
C PRO A 293 -16.67 25.73 -6.60
N LYS A 294 -15.38 25.64 -6.90
CA LYS A 294 -14.59 26.79 -7.34
C LYS A 294 -14.74 27.00 -8.84
N THR A 295 -14.64 28.25 -9.27
CA THR A 295 -14.60 28.58 -10.71
C THR A 295 -13.36 27.97 -11.35
N LEU A 296 -13.57 27.23 -12.43
CA LEU A 296 -12.51 26.55 -13.17
C LEU A 296 -11.91 27.49 -14.21
N ASN A 297 -10.61 27.39 -14.44
CA ASN A 297 -9.99 28.01 -15.60
C ASN A 297 -10.33 27.20 -16.89
N PRO A 298 -10.05 27.75 -18.10
CA PRO A 298 -10.42 27.11 -19.35
C PRO A 298 -9.89 25.68 -19.51
N HIS A 299 -8.63 25.41 -19.08
CA HIS A 299 -8.04 24.08 -19.15
C HIS A 299 -8.70 23.07 -18.20
N GLN A 300 -9.03 23.51 -16.98
CA GLN A 300 -9.76 22.69 -16.02
C GLN A 300 -11.19 22.41 -16.48
N ALA A 301 -11.87 23.41 -17.04
CA ALA A 301 -13.23 23.29 -17.56
C ALA A 301 -13.30 22.32 -18.75
N ASN A 302 -12.33 22.42 -19.67
CA ASN A 302 -12.21 21.48 -20.79
C ASN A 302 -11.93 20.04 -20.29
N ALA A 303 -11.00 19.88 -19.35
CA ALA A 303 -10.71 18.58 -18.78
C ALA A 303 -11.96 17.99 -18.09
N LEU A 304 -12.70 18.77 -17.31
CA LEU A 304 -13.91 18.34 -16.64
C LEU A 304 -15.01 17.93 -17.65
N SER A 305 -15.25 18.73 -18.69
CA SER A 305 -16.26 18.43 -19.70
C SER A 305 -15.93 17.15 -20.45
N THR A 306 -14.66 16.93 -20.80
CA THR A 306 -14.21 15.68 -21.43
C THR A 306 -14.45 14.48 -20.50
N ILE A 307 -14.05 14.57 -19.24
CA ILE A 307 -14.25 13.47 -18.26
C ILE A 307 -15.75 13.16 -18.09
N GLN A 308 -16.60 14.17 -18.01
CA GLN A 308 -18.05 13.98 -17.85
C GLN A 308 -18.74 13.43 -19.09
N ALA A 309 -18.17 13.61 -20.27
CA ALA A 309 -18.69 13.08 -21.53
C ALA A 309 -18.36 11.58 -21.72
N ILE A 310 -17.43 11.02 -20.94
CA ILE A 310 -17.03 9.61 -21.05
C ILE A 310 -18.17 8.70 -20.56
N ASN A 311 -18.60 7.81 -21.44
CA ASN A 311 -19.58 6.77 -21.15
C ASN A 311 -18.89 5.41 -21.19
N GLY A 312 -18.76 4.73 -20.04
CA GLY A 312 -18.10 3.45 -19.94
C GLY A 312 -16.62 3.56 -19.59
N PHE A 313 -15.86 2.51 -19.90
CA PHE A 313 -14.43 2.46 -19.60
C PHE A 313 -13.60 3.35 -20.52
N ALA A 314 -12.78 4.18 -19.93
CA ALA A 314 -11.71 4.92 -20.60
C ALA A 314 -10.59 5.22 -19.61
N GLN A 315 -9.36 5.33 -20.09
CA GLN A 315 -8.24 5.82 -19.32
C GLN A 315 -7.97 7.29 -19.62
N VAL A 316 -7.83 8.10 -18.58
CA VAL A 316 -7.57 9.53 -18.69
C VAL A 316 -6.28 9.87 -17.97
N LEU A 317 -5.26 10.35 -18.67
CA LEU A 317 -4.08 10.96 -18.06
C LEU A 317 -4.32 12.45 -17.86
N LEU A 318 -4.58 12.86 -16.61
CA LEU A 318 -4.70 14.25 -16.22
C LEU A 318 -3.32 14.78 -15.80
N HIS A 319 -2.55 15.27 -16.79
CA HIS A 319 -1.23 15.84 -16.59
C HIS A 319 -1.33 17.30 -16.22
N GLY A 320 -1.16 17.62 -14.95
CA GLY A 320 -1.26 19.01 -14.47
C GLY A 320 -0.09 19.37 -13.58
N ILE A 321 0.58 20.48 -13.87
CA ILE A 321 1.69 20.97 -13.07
C ILE A 321 1.32 21.11 -11.59
N THR A 322 2.32 21.17 -10.72
CA THR A 322 2.11 21.30 -9.28
C THR A 322 1.36 22.63 -8.97
N GLY A 323 0.18 22.52 -8.34
CA GLY A 323 -0.68 23.69 -8.07
C GLY A 323 -1.68 24.03 -9.20
N SER A 324 -1.81 23.18 -10.22
CA SER A 324 -2.79 23.37 -11.31
C SER A 324 -4.26 23.13 -10.92
N GLY A 325 -4.52 22.64 -9.70
CA GLY A 325 -5.88 22.44 -9.21
C GLY A 325 -6.53 21.12 -9.62
N LYS A 326 -5.77 20.07 -9.96
CA LYS A 326 -6.29 18.72 -10.25
C LYS A 326 -7.37 18.27 -9.29
N THR A 327 -7.19 18.49 -7.99
CA THR A 327 -8.15 18.08 -6.95
C THR A 327 -9.53 18.73 -7.13
N GLU A 328 -9.62 19.96 -7.63
CA GLU A 328 -10.91 20.60 -7.89
C GLU A 328 -11.63 19.94 -9.08
N VAL A 329 -10.89 19.55 -10.11
CA VAL A 329 -11.43 18.77 -11.25
C VAL A 329 -11.99 17.43 -10.73
N TYR A 330 -11.29 16.74 -9.84
CA TYR A 330 -11.77 15.50 -9.22
C TYR A 330 -13.08 15.71 -8.46
N LEU A 331 -13.14 16.74 -7.60
CA LEU A 331 -14.32 17.03 -6.79
C LEU A 331 -15.55 17.32 -7.67
N GLN A 332 -15.36 18.09 -8.75
CA GLN A 332 -16.45 18.42 -9.66
C GLN A 332 -16.81 17.26 -10.60
N ALA A 333 -15.89 16.35 -10.92
CA ALA A 333 -16.19 15.12 -11.66
C ALA A 333 -17.00 14.12 -10.83
N ILE A 334 -16.73 14.01 -9.53
CA ILE A 334 -17.42 13.09 -8.61
C ILE A 334 -18.86 13.56 -8.30
N ALA A 335 -19.08 14.86 -8.16
CA ALA A 335 -20.37 15.40 -7.68
C ALA A 335 -21.60 14.88 -8.44
N PRO A 336 -21.66 14.88 -9.79
CA PRO A 336 -22.80 14.37 -10.52
C PRO A 336 -23.00 12.85 -10.36
N LEU A 337 -21.91 12.08 -10.20
CA LEU A 337 -21.98 10.63 -10.03
C LEU A 337 -22.68 10.22 -8.72
N ILE A 338 -22.35 10.91 -7.63
CA ILE A 338 -23.00 10.70 -6.32
C ILE A 338 -24.50 11.00 -6.39
N ASN A 339 -24.89 12.03 -7.13
CA ASN A 339 -26.30 12.37 -7.34
C ASN A 339 -27.03 11.34 -8.21
N GLN A 340 -26.31 10.63 -9.08
CA GLN A 340 -26.83 9.52 -9.89
C GLN A 340 -26.86 8.17 -9.16
N GLY A 341 -26.51 8.12 -7.89
CA GLY A 341 -26.46 6.87 -7.12
C GLY A 341 -25.22 6.02 -7.40
N LYS A 342 -24.14 6.59 -7.96
CA LYS A 342 -22.88 5.92 -8.21
C LYS A 342 -21.84 6.27 -7.14
N SER A 343 -20.92 5.36 -6.90
CA SER A 343 -19.80 5.56 -5.97
C SER A 343 -18.53 5.99 -6.71
N ALA A 344 -17.58 6.58 -5.97
CA ALA A 344 -16.27 6.95 -6.49
C ALA A 344 -15.15 6.42 -5.58
N LEU A 345 -14.06 5.97 -6.19
CA LEU A 345 -12.84 5.52 -5.50
C LEU A 345 -11.69 6.45 -5.82
N VAL A 346 -11.09 7.03 -4.79
CA VAL A 346 -9.92 7.92 -4.90
C VAL A 346 -8.73 7.29 -4.21
N LEU A 347 -7.75 6.89 -4.98
CA LEU A 347 -6.49 6.35 -4.46
C LEU A 347 -5.44 7.44 -4.41
N VAL A 348 -4.76 7.52 -3.26
CA VAL A 348 -3.67 8.45 -3.02
C VAL A 348 -2.46 7.72 -2.43
N PRO A 349 -1.23 8.21 -2.63
CA PRO A 349 -0.06 7.67 -1.96
C PRO A 349 -0.22 7.66 -0.43
N GLU A 350 0.44 6.76 0.28
CA GLU A 350 0.36 6.69 1.76
C GLU A 350 0.66 8.04 2.44
N ILE A 351 1.66 8.76 1.92
CA ILE A 351 2.03 10.10 2.39
C ILE A 351 1.03 11.16 1.91
N GLY A 352 0.36 10.92 0.78
CA GLY A 352 -0.63 11.82 0.18
C GLY A 352 -1.98 11.82 0.91
N LEU A 353 -2.26 10.81 1.76
CA LEU A 353 -3.47 10.78 2.58
C LEU A 353 -3.35 11.75 3.76
N THR A 354 -3.25 13.02 3.43
CA THR A 354 -3.15 14.08 4.43
C THR A 354 -4.54 14.43 4.98
N PRO A 355 -4.61 14.91 6.24
CA PRO A 355 -5.85 15.47 6.77
C PRO A 355 -6.43 16.58 5.87
N GLN A 356 -5.58 17.40 5.25
CA GLN A 356 -5.99 18.46 4.33
C GLN A 356 -6.79 17.95 3.13
N LEU A 357 -6.35 16.84 2.52
CA LEU A 357 -7.09 16.25 1.40
C LEU A 357 -8.43 15.67 1.86
N THR A 358 -8.43 14.86 2.89
CA THR A 358 -9.65 14.24 3.41
C THR A 358 -10.65 15.28 3.92
N ASP A 359 -10.18 16.33 4.61
CA ASP A 359 -11.00 17.43 5.10
C ASP A 359 -11.65 18.20 3.93
N ARG A 360 -10.94 18.39 2.82
CA ARG A 360 -11.48 19.05 1.62
C ARG A 360 -12.62 18.24 0.98
N PHE A 361 -12.48 16.91 0.87
CA PHE A 361 -13.55 16.05 0.40
C PHE A 361 -14.74 16.02 1.38
N ARG A 362 -14.48 15.95 2.68
CA ARG A 362 -15.54 15.98 3.69
C ARG A 362 -16.28 17.32 3.72
N ALA A 363 -15.59 18.44 3.54
CA ALA A 363 -16.22 19.75 3.43
C ALA A 363 -17.15 19.85 2.23
N ARG A 364 -16.84 19.16 1.11
CA ARG A 364 -17.64 19.16 -0.11
C ARG A 364 -18.79 18.15 -0.09
N PHE A 365 -18.60 16.95 0.46
CA PHE A 365 -19.53 15.82 0.35
C PHE A 365 -20.07 15.31 1.70
N GLY A 366 -19.64 15.89 2.80
CA GLY A 366 -20.12 15.55 4.12
C GLY A 366 -19.89 14.10 4.52
N GLY A 367 -20.91 13.45 5.07
CA GLY A 367 -20.89 12.06 5.56
C GLY A 367 -20.75 10.98 4.49
N LYS A 368 -20.81 11.34 3.19
CA LYS A 368 -20.61 10.39 2.09
C LYS A 368 -19.14 10.00 1.87
N VAL A 369 -18.20 10.59 2.61
CA VAL A 369 -16.76 10.36 2.47
C VAL A 369 -16.28 9.39 3.53
N SER A 370 -15.77 8.25 3.09
CA SER A 370 -15.12 7.24 3.92
C SER A 370 -13.62 7.18 3.64
N VAL A 371 -12.82 6.92 4.68
CA VAL A 371 -11.35 6.80 4.54
C VAL A 371 -10.93 5.36 4.81
N TYR A 372 -10.08 4.79 3.94
CA TYR A 372 -9.65 3.39 4.05
C TYR A 372 -8.15 3.23 3.80
N HIS A 373 -7.37 2.92 4.86
CA HIS A 373 -5.92 2.74 4.78
C HIS A 373 -5.38 1.84 5.89
N SER A 374 -4.11 1.45 5.77
CA SER A 374 -3.43 0.51 6.67
C SER A 374 -3.23 1.02 8.12
N ALA A 375 -3.20 2.34 8.34
CA ALA A 375 -3.04 2.93 9.68
C ALA A 375 -4.33 2.96 10.51
N LEU A 376 -5.49 2.64 9.91
CA LEU A 376 -6.72 2.41 10.67
C LEU A 376 -6.59 1.14 11.51
N SER A 377 -7.19 1.14 12.71
CA SER A 377 -7.31 -0.08 13.51
C SER A 377 -8.12 -1.15 12.78
N GLU A 378 -7.96 -2.41 13.15
CA GLU A 378 -8.71 -3.52 12.55
C GLU A 378 -10.23 -3.31 12.65
N GLY A 379 -10.70 -2.78 13.79
CA GLY A 379 -12.12 -2.47 13.99
C GLY A 379 -12.61 -1.33 13.09
N GLU A 380 -11.83 -0.25 12.94
CA GLU A 380 -12.17 0.86 12.03
C GLU A 380 -12.22 0.37 10.56
N ARG A 381 -11.25 -0.46 10.15
CA ARG A 381 -11.24 -1.05 8.80
C ARG A 381 -12.44 -1.95 8.56
N TYR A 382 -12.81 -2.78 9.54
CA TYR A 382 -13.97 -3.65 9.47
C TYR A 382 -15.29 -2.87 9.38
N ASP A 383 -15.47 -1.85 10.21
CA ASP A 383 -16.67 -1.02 10.21
C ASP A 383 -16.81 -0.24 8.89
N THR A 384 -15.71 0.35 8.38
CA THR A 384 -15.70 1.02 7.08
C THR A 384 -16.01 0.05 5.94
N TRP A 385 -15.46 -1.16 5.98
CA TRP A 385 -15.77 -2.21 5.01
C TRP A 385 -17.27 -2.56 4.98
N ARG A 386 -17.86 -2.76 6.14
CA ARG A 386 -19.32 -3.03 6.26
C ARG A 386 -20.16 -1.87 5.74
N GLN A 387 -19.76 -0.65 6.00
CA GLN A 387 -20.45 0.53 5.50
C GLN A 387 -20.45 0.56 3.95
N MET A 388 -19.34 0.16 3.30
CA MET A 388 -19.29 0.08 1.84
C MET A 388 -20.28 -0.93 1.26
N LEU A 389 -20.61 -1.98 2.01
CA LEU A 389 -21.56 -3.03 1.58
C LEU A 389 -23.04 -2.63 1.71
N THR A 390 -23.37 -1.50 2.33
CA THR A 390 -24.77 -1.08 2.53
C THR A 390 -25.51 -0.74 1.24
N GLY A 391 -24.79 -0.58 0.12
CA GLY A 391 -25.37 -0.21 -1.17
C GLY A 391 -25.55 1.30 -1.39
N GLU A 392 -25.32 2.11 -0.38
CA GLU A 392 -25.40 3.56 -0.47
C GLU A 392 -24.23 4.15 -1.28
N PRO A 393 -24.48 5.16 -2.15
CA PRO A 393 -23.44 5.80 -2.92
C PRO A 393 -22.48 6.56 -2.02
N GLN A 394 -21.18 6.30 -2.16
CA GLN A 394 -20.17 6.88 -1.30
C GLN A 394 -18.85 7.12 -2.04
N ILE A 395 -18.02 7.96 -1.42
CA ILE A 395 -16.67 8.27 -1.89
C ILE A 395 -15.69 7.62 -0.93
N VAL A 396 -14.89 6.69 -1.42
CA VAL A 396 -13.81 6.10 -0.62
C VAL A 396 -12.49 6.72 -1.03
N ILE A 397 -11.82 7.36 -0.05
CA ILE A 397 -10.45 7.83 -0.21
C ILE A 397 -9.55 6.87 0.51
N GLY A 398 -8.53 6.37 -0.19
CA GLY A 398 -7.65 5.41 0.46
C GLY A 398 -6.28 5.28 -0.19
N THR A 399 -5.45 4.49 0.45
CA THR A 399 -4.14 4.12 -0.09
C THR A 399 -4.28 2.89 -1.00
N ARG A 400 -3.17 2.37 -1.49
CA ARG A 400 -3.07 1.21 -2.38
C ARG A 400 -4.12 0.12 -2.12
N SER A 401 -4.31 -0.30 -0.85
CA SER A 401 -5.23 -1.39 -0.51
C SER A 401 -6.71 -1.06 -0.71
N ALA A 402 -7.06 0.23 -0.81
CA ALA A 402 -8.44 0.64 -1.07
C ALA A 402 -8.92 0.28 -2.48
N ILE A 403 -8.02 -0.13 -3.39
CA ILE A 403 -8.41 -0.64 -4.70
C ILE A 403 -9.35 -1.87 -4.61
N PHE A 404 -9.30 -2.58 -3.49
CA PHE A 404 -10.19 -3.71 -3.19
C PHE A 404 -11.42 -3.32 -2.35
N ALA A 405 -11.74 -2.03 -2.18
CA ALA A 405 -12.95 -1.61 -1.47
C ALA A 405 -14.22 -2.10 -2.21
N PRO A 406 -15.16 -2.78 -1.54
CA PRO A 406 -16.33 -3.39 -2.21
C PRO A 406 -17.44 -2.37 -2.46
N LEU A 407 -17.12 -1.34 -3.23
CA LEU A 407 -18.04 -0.26 -3.55
C LEU A 407 -19.12 -0.73 -4.55
N PRO A 408 -20.40 -0.52 -4.24
CA PRO A 408 -21.47 -0.77 -5.20
C PRO A 408 -21.51 0.31 -6.27
N ASN A 409 -21.95 -0.04 -7.47
CA ASN A 409 -22.17 0.88 -8.58
C ASN A 409 -21.01 1.88 -8.78
N LEU A 410 -19.80 1.38 -8.87
CA LEU A 410 -18.61 2.20 -9.04
C LEU A 410 -18.69 2.97 -10.37
N GLY A 411 -18.64 4.31 -10.29
CA GLY A 411 -18.79 5.18 -11.47
C GLY A 411 -17.50 5.90 -11.86
N LEU A 412 -16.47 5.90 -11.01
CA LEU A 412 -15.20 6.57 -11.27
C LEU A 412 -14.09 6.04 -10.36
N ILE A 413 -12.93 5.80 -10.94
CA ILE A 413 -11.69 5.54 -10.19
C ILE A 413 -10.69 6.64 -10.47
N ILE A 414 -10.07 7.19 -9.43
CA ILE A 414 -9.03 8.23 -9.53
C ILE A 414 -7.78 7.72 -8.82
N LEU A 415 -6.64 7.80 -9.48
CA LEU A 415 -5.32 7.67 -8.86
C LEU A 415 -4.64 9.05 -8.90
N ASP A 416 -4.53 9.69 -7.75
CA ASP A 416 -3.76 10.94 -7.65
C ASP A 416 -2.29 10.61 -7.39
N GLU A 417 -1.37 11.35 -8.03
CA GLU A 417 0.07 11.08 -8.07
C GLU A 417 0.37 9.63 -8.51
N GLU A 418 -0.21 9.22 -9.66
CA GLU A 418 -0.21 7.83 -10.17
C GLU A 418 1.18 7.19 -10.31
N HIS A 419 2.22 8.04 -10.50
CA HIS A 419 3.62 7.64 -10.63
C HIS A 419 4.25 7.16 -9.30
N ASP A 420 3.53 7.32 -8.18
CA ASP A 420 4.09 7.04 -6.87
C ASP A 420 4.38 5.56 -6.64
N SER A 421 5.61 5.25 -6.22
CA SER A 421 6.03 3.88 -5.95
C SER A 421 5.27 3.18 -4.80
N SER A 422 4.57 3.92 -3.93
CA SER A 422 3.76 3.33 -2.86
C SER A 422 2.52 2.59 -3.37
N PHE A 423 2.13 2.80 -4.61
CA PHE A 423 1.08 2.02 -5.27
C PHE A 423 1.50 0.58 -5.62
N LYS A 424 2.79 0.27 -5.59
CA LYS A 424 3.30 -1.10 -5.69
C LYS A 424 3.40 -1.74 -4.30
N GLN A 425 2.94 -2.98 -4.17
CA GLN A 425 3.06 -3.76 -2.94
C GLN A 425 4.32 -4.61 -2.97
N ASP A 426 5.21 -4.44 -1.98
CA ASP A 426 6.38 -5.29 -1.83
C ASP A 426 6.08 -6.52 -0.96
N SER A 427 5.25 -6.35 0.04
CA SER A 427 4.86 -7.40 1.00
C SER A 427 3.54 -7.01 1.68
N PRO A 428 2.67 -7.97 2.04
CA PRO A 428 2.69 -9.38 1.65
C PRO A 428 2.38 -9.61 0.17
N ILE A 429 2.54 -10.84 -0.33
CA ILE A 429 2.09 -11.22 -1.67
C ILE A 429 0.55 -11.21 -1.75
N PRO A 430 -0.02 -10.85 -2.91
CA PRO A 430 0.60 -10.52 -4.21
C PRO A 430 1.37 -9.20 -4.19
N THR A 431 2.42 -9.12 -5.01
CA THR A 431 3.20 -7.89 -5.24
C THR A 431 2.52 -7.03 -6.31
N TYR A 432 1.24 -6.72 -6.12
CA TYR A 432 0.44 -6.01 -7.11
C TYR A 432 0.76 -4.51 -7.18
N HIS A 433 0.51 -3.92 -8.35
CA HIS A 433 0.49 -2.48 -8.56
C HIS A 433 -0.96 -1.98 -8.61
N ALA A 434 -1.32 -1.01 -7.75
CA ALA A 434 -2.70 -0.53 -7.69
C ALA A 434 -3.18 0.11 -8.99
N ARG A 435 -2.30 0.75 -9.80
CA ARG A 435 -2.64 1.28 -11.12
C ARG A 435 -3.12 0.18 -12.07
N THR A 436 -2.39 -0.93 -12.16
CA THR A 436 -2.75 -2.08 -12.99
C THR A 436 -4.08 -2.71 -12.54
N VAL A 437 -4.26 -2.89 -11.23
CA VAL A 437 -5.51 -3.41 -10.69
C VAL A 437 -6.67 -2.43 -10.89
N ALA A 438 -6.41 -1.11 -10.80
CA ALA A 438 -7.42 -0.07 -11.05
C ALA A 438 -7.88 -0.07 -12.51
N GLN A 439 -6.98 -0.28 -13.45
CA GLN A 439 -7.32 -0.43 -14.86
C GLN A 439 -8.28 -1.61 -15.06
N TRP A 440 -7.91 -2.80 -14.58
CA TRP A 440 -8.77 -3.99 -14.69
C TRP A 440 -10.12 -3.80 -14.01
N ARG A 441 -10.12 -3.16 -12.84
CA ARG A 441 -11.35 -2.89 -12.13
C ARG A 441 -12.24 -1.91 -12.89
N ALA A 442 -11.68 -0.85 -13.46
CA ALA A 442 -12.41 0.10 -14.27
C ALA A 442 -12.99 -0.54 -15.54
N GLU A 443 -12.24 -1.45 -16.18
CA GLU A 443 -12.70 -2.25 -17.32
C GLU A 443 -13.91 -3.13 -16.95
N ILE A 444 -13.80 -3.89 -15.85
CA ILE A 444 -14.84 -4.80 -15.36
C ILE A 444 -16.10 -4.03 -14.93
N GLU A 445 -15.93 -2.93 -14.19
CA GLU A 445 -17.03 -2.09 -13.70
C GLU A 445 -17.54 -1.11 -14.77
N ASN A 446 -16.93 -1.09 -15.95
CA ASN A 446 -17.25 -0.22 -17.08
C ASN A 446 -17.34 1.27 -16.69
N CYS A 447 -16.30 1.80 -16.04
CA CYS A 447 -16.23 3.18 -15.58
C CYS A 447 -14.89 3.84 -15.93
N PRO A 448 -14.81 5.20 -16.00
CA PRO A 448 -13.58 5.90 -16.26
C PRO A 448 -12.51 5.68 -15.17
N LEU A 449 -11.23 5.67 -15.61
CA LEU A 449 -10.05 5.69 -14.74
C LEU A 449 -9.27 6.97 -15.00
N ILE A 450 -9.12 7.84 -13.99
CA ILE A 450 -8.30 9.05 -14.05
C ILE A 450 -6.97 8.79 -13.38
N LEU A 451 -5.89 8.97 -14.13
CA LEU A 451 -4.50 8.95 -13.66
C LEU A 451 -4.00 10.39 -13.56
N GLY A 452 -3.93 10.94 -12.36
CA GLY A 452 -3.53 12.33 -12.14
C GLY A 452 -2.08 12.43 -11.70
N SER A 453 -1.29 13.27 -12.38
CA SER A 453 0.11 13.51 -12.02
C SER A 453 0.61 14.85 -12.53
N ALA A 454 1.63 15.41 -11.86
CA ALA A 454 2.44 16.52 -12.38
C ALA A 454 3.67 15.99 -13.15
N THR A 455 4.05 14.77 -12.88
CA THR A 455 5.19 14.06 -13.45
C THR A 455 4.80 12.61 -13.70
N PRO A 456 4.01 12.34 -14.74
CA PRO A 456 3.51 11.01 -15.03
C PRO A 456 4.61 9.94 -15.01
N SER A 457 4.24 8.69 -14.74
CA SER A 457 5.16 7.58 -14.98
C SER A 457 5.35 7.39 -16.48
N LEU A 458 6.54 6.96 -16.91
CA LEU A 458 6.82 6.79 -18.32
C LEU A 458 5.94 5.72 -18.97
N GLU A 459 5.50 4.72 -18.21
CA GLU A 459 4.52 3.74 -18.67
C GLU A 459 3.16 4.39 -18.99
N SER A 460 2.65 5.23 -18.08
CA SER A 460 1.38 5.95 -18.32
C SER A 460 1.52 6.96 -19.44
N TRP A 461 2.67 7.62 -19.52
CA TRP A 461 2.97 8.58 -20.56
C TRP A 461 2.91 7.93 -21.95
N VAL A 462 3.69 6.87 -22.20
CA VAL A 462 3.73 6.16 -23.48
C VAL A 462 2.35 5.60 -23.84
N ASN A 463 1.70 4.91 -22.90
CA ASN A 463 0.42 4.26 -23.17
C ASN A 463 -0.72 5.23 -23.51
N LEU A 464 -0.65 6.48 -23.03
CA LEU A 464 -1.76 7.43 -23.14
C LEU A 464 -1.49 8.64 -24.04
N THR A 465 -0.23 8.84 -24.47
CA THR A 465 0.12 9.95 -25.39
C THR A 465 0.49 9.49 -26.80
N HIS A 466 0.94 8.25 -26.95
CA HIS A 466 1.25 7.68 -28.27
C HIS A 466 0.05 6.96 -28.91
N SER A 467 -1.09 6.91 -28.25
CA SER A 467 -2.37 6.55 -28.89
C SER A 467 -2.83 7.74 -29.72
N PRO A 468 -3.08 7.60 -31.03
CA PRO A 468 -3.47 8.71 -31.88
C PRO A 468 -4.89 9.16 -31.49
N ILE A 469 -5.01 10.22 -30.71
CA ILE A 469 -6.25 10.98 -30.62
C ILE A 469 -6.10 12.13 -31.62
N SER A 470 -6.67 11.98 -32.81
CA SER A 470 -6.94 13.10 -33.66
C SER A 470 -8.05 13.93 -33.04
N THR A 471 -7.83 15.21 -32.90
CA THR A 471 -8.85 16.22 -32.56
C THR A 471 -9.77 16.50 -33.78
N ASP A 472 -9.61 15.78 -34.87
CA ASP A 472 -10.44 15.85 -36.05
C ASP A 472 -11.26 14.57 -36.21
N THR A 473 -12.54 14.73 -36.21
CA THR A 473 -13.59 13.77 -36.49
C THR A 473 -13.43 13.19 -37.89
N GLU A 474 -12.73 12.03 -37.99
CA GLU A 474 -12.92 11.04 -39.05
C GLU A 474 -11.83 9.96 -38.94
N ASP A 475 -12.26 8.69 -38.82
CA ASP A 475 -11.49 7.45 -38.88
C ASP A 475 -10.36 7.23 -37.83
N LEU A 476 -10.73 6.73 -36.64
CA LEU A 476 -9.79 6.25 -35.64
C LEU A 476 -9.93 4.74 -35.44
N THR A 477 -8.95 4.00 -35.94
CA THR A 477 -8.65 2.66 -35.42
C THR A 477 -7.90 2.79 -34.11
N PRO A 478 -8.44 2.30 -32.97
CA PRO A 478 -7.74 2.36 -31.70
C PRO A 478 -6.51 1.44 -31.73
N LEU A 479 -5.36 1.95 -31.32
CA LEU A 479 -4.26 1.08 -30.93
C LEU A 479 -4.71 0.31 -29.68
N ALA A 480 -4.79 -1.01 -29.83
CA ALA A 480 -5.04 -1.91 -28.71
C ALA A 480 -3.99 -1.67 -27.62
N PRO A 481 -4.35 -1.72 -26.32
CA PRO A 481 -3.36 -1.85 -25.26
C PRO A 481 -2.46 -3.00 -25.63
N LEU A 482 -1.11 -2.84 -25.48
CA LEU A 482 -0.12 -3.84 -25.83
C LEU A 482 -0.69 -5.23 -25.58
N PRO A 483 -0.90 -6.05 -26.62
CA PRO A 483 -1.65 -7.28 -26.46
C PRO A 483 -0.93 -8.16 -25.46
N TYR A 484 -1.58 -8.48 -24.38
CA TYR A 484 -1.14 -9.46 -23.41
C TYR A 484 -1.25 -10.85 -24.08
N LYS A 485 -0.40 -11.11 -25.09
CA LYS A 485 -0.24 -12.41 -25.72
C LYS A 485 0.74 -13.21 -24.89
N GLY A 486 0.22 -14.07 -24.02
CA GLY A 486 1.14 -14.99 -23.37
C GLY A 486 0.61 -15.79 -22.20
N MET A 487 -0.64 -15.62 -21.85
CA MET A 487 -1.38 -16.73 -21.24
C MET A 487 -2.13 -17.39 -22.38
N GLY A 488 -1.83 -18.67 -22.63
CA GLY A 488 -2.57 -19.48 -23.59
C GLY A 488 -4.05 -19.23 -23.41
N GLU A 489 -4.78 -19.14 -24.52
CA GLU A 489 -6.20 -18.81 -24.60
C GLU A 489 -6.96 -19.30 -23.37
N ILE A 490 -7.17 -18.40 -22.40
CA ILE A 490 -8.12 -18.62 -21.32
C ILE A 490 -9.48 -18.38 -21.99
N HIS A 491 -9.98 -19.41 -22.67
CA HIS A 491 -11.37 -19.46 -23.05
C HIS A 491 -12.18 -19.60 -21.76
N SER A 492 -12.59 -18.44 -21.22
CA SER A 492 -13.69 -18.42 -20.25
C SER A 492 -14.91 -19.03 -20.96
N PRO A 493 -15.55 -20.07 -20.41
CA PRO A 493 -16.80 -20.61 -20.96
C PRO A 493 -17.94 -19.59 -20.99
N LEU A 494 -17.77 -18.43 -20.33
CA LEU A 494 -18.72 -17.31 -20.29
C LEU A 494 -18.55 -16.31 -21.43
N LEU A 495 -17.56 -16.47 -22.31
CA LEU A 495 -17.36 -15.61 -23.49
C LEU A 495 -17.89 -16.22 -24.79
N VAL A 496 -18.58 -17.34 -24.75
CA VAL A 496 -19.31 -17.94 -25.90
C VAL A 496 -20.80 -17.72 -25.70
N GLY A 497 -21.22 -16.48 -25.81
CA GLY A 497 -22.60 -16.07 -25.83
C GLY A 497 -22.71 -14.66 -26.39
N GLU A 498 -23.06 -14.59 -27.67
CA GLU A 498 -23.67 -13.48 -28.42
C GLU A 498 -23.17 -12.05 -28.09
N GLY A 499 -22.37 -11.48 -29.01
CA GLY A 499 -22.32 -10.03 -29.23
C GLY A 499 -21.50 -9.21 -28.25
N LEU A 500 -20.24 -9.57 -28.04
CA LEU A 500 -19.25 -8.60 -27.58
C LEU A 500 -18.84 -7.74 -28.77
N GLY A 501 -19.54 -6.61 -28.94
CA GLY A 501 -19.03 -5.50 -29.74
C GLY A 501 -17.64 -5.16 -29.25
N GLU A 502 -16.74 -4.90 -30.18
CA GLU A 502 -15.37 -4.42 -29.88
C GLU A 502 -15.44 -3.30 -28.83
N ARG A 503 -14.99 -3.58 -27.59
CA ARG A 503 -14.87 -2.55 -26.57
C ARG A 503 -13.69 -1.67 -26.95
N SER A 504 -13.99 -0.61 -27.68
CA SER A 504 -13.03 0.45 -28.02
C SER A 504 -12.48 1.03 -26.71
N THR A 505 -11.20 0.81 -26.42
CA THR A 505 -10.51 1.41 -25.28
C THR A 505 -10.11 2.82 -25.66
N HIS A 506 -10.94 3.81 -25.27
CA HIS A 506 -10.59 5.20 -25.47
C HIS A 506 -9.57 5.65 -24.41
N SER A 507 -8.48 6.25 -24.86
CA SER A 507 -7.48 6.88 -23.99
C SER A 507 -7.48 8.38 -24.23
N TYR A 508 -7.41 9.16 -23.14
CA TYR A 508 -7.42 10.62 -23.21
C TYR A 508 -6.21 11.19 -22.49
N TYR A 509 -5.55 12.15 -23.15
CA TYR A 509 -4.53 12.99 -22.53
C TYR A 509 -5.10 14.38 -22.31
N LEU A 510 -5.16 14.83 -21.04
CA LEU A 510 -5.67 16.14 -20.64
C LEU A 510 -4.60 16.92 -19.90
N SER A 511 -4.26 18.11 -20.40
CA SER A 511 -3.20 18.94 -19.85
C SER A 511 -3.75 20.11 -19.03
N LEU A 512 -3.14 20.34 -17.84
CA LEU A 512 -3.36 21.52 -17.01
C LEU A 512 -2.02 22.27 -16.85
N PRO A 513 -1.61 23.09 -17.85
CA PRO A 513 -0.27 23.65 -17.94
C PRO A 513 -0.05 24.85 -16.99
N GLU A 514 -1.09 25.36 -16.36
CA GLU A 514 -1.02 26.57 -15.55
C GLU A 514 -1.36 26.29 -14.08
N ARG A 515 -0.68 27.01 -13.17
CA ARG A 515 -1.07 27.09 -11.77
C ARG A 515 -2.37 27.89 -11.60
N ILE A 516 -3.07 27.64 -10.50
CA ILE A 516 -4.23 28.47 -10.12
C ILE A 516 -3.79 29.94 -10.04
N ASN A 517 -4.63 30.85 -10.55
CA ASN A 517 -4.36 32.28 -10.70
C ASN A 517 -3.17 32.60 -11.62
N SER A 518 -2.85 31.72 -12.58
CA SER A 518 -1.76 31.91 -13.57
C SER A 518 -0.41 32.25 -12.95
N ARG A 519 -0.13 31.81 -11.72
CA ARG A 519 1.16 32.02 -11.05
C ARG A 519 2.27 31.26 -11.75
N PRO A 520 3.44 31.87 -12.00
CA PRO A 520 4.55 31.18 -12.63
C PRO A 520 5.12 30.07 -11.72
N LEU A 521 5.75 29.08 -12.33
CA LEU A 521 6.60 28.15 -11.58
C LEU A 521 7.83 28.88 -11.04
N PRO A 522 8.35 28.50 -9.85
CA PRO A 522 9.50 29.19 -9.28
C PRO A 522 10.76 28.92 -10.13
N PRO A 523 11.61 29.92 -10.34
CA PRO A 523 12.90 29.71 -11.02
C PRO A 523 13.76 28.75 -10.21
N VAL A 524 14.42 27.82 -10.92
CA VAL A 524 15.34 26.83 -10.34
C VAL A 524 16.77 27.27 -10.64
N GLU A 525 17.49 27.65 -9.60
CA GLU A 525 18.91 27.96 -9.64
C GLU A 525 19.73 26.69 -9.40
N LEU A 526 20.62 26.38 -10.33
CA LEU A 526 21.56 25.25 -10.19
C LEU A 526 22.87 25.74 -9.62
N VAL A 527 23.38 25.02 -8.63
CA VAL A 527 24.70 25.30 -8.04
C VAL A 527 25.61 24.10 -8.17
N ASP A 528 26.74 24.31 -8.89
CA ASP A 528 27.81 23.33 -9.02
C ASP A 528 28.66 23.32 -7.74
N MET A 529 28.50 22.26 -6.95
CA MET A 529 29.24 22.09 -5.69
C MET A 529 30.72 21.79 -5.89
N ARG A 530 31.16 21.43 -7.11
CA ARG A 530 32.57 21.27 -7.46
C ARG A 530 33.25 22.64 -7.52
N LEU A 531 32.59 23.62 -8.14
CA LEU A 531 33.08 25.00 -8.19
C LEU A 531 33.10 25.64 -6.79
N GLU A 532 32.06 25.39 -5.98
CA GLU A 532 32.02 25.83 -4.60
C GLU A 532 33.24 25.32 -3.81
N LEU A 533 33.56 24.01 -3.98
CA LEU A 533 34.71 23.38 -3.33
C LEU A 533 36.05 23.98 -3.81
N GLN A 534 36.20 24.18 -5.13
CA GLN A 534 37.41 24.79 -5.72
C GLN A 534 37.63 26.21 -5.21
N GLN A 535 36.54 26.95 -4.99
CA GLN A 535 36.58 28.33 -4.45
C GLN A 535 36.68 28.36 -2.92
N GLY A 536 36.94 27.21 -2.28
CA GLY A 536 37.19 27.10 -0.83
C GLY A 536 35.95 26.92 0.06
N ASN A 537 34.74 26.84 -0.50
CA ASN A 537 33.54 26.51 0.29
C ASN A 537 33.50 25.02 0.62
N ARG A 538 33.74 24.67 1.89
CA ARG A 538 33.67 23.30 2.39
C ARG A 538 32.35 22.98 3.14
N SER A 539 31.44 23.94 3.20
CA SER A 539 30.11 23.76 3.79
C SER A 539 29.26 22.80 2.95
N ILE A 540 28.27 22.17 3.59
CA ILE A 540 27.23 21.44 2.87
C ILE A 540 26.25 22.38 2.17
N PHE A 541 26.26 23.67 2.52
CA PHE A 541 25.45 24.69 1.89
C PHE A 541 26.31 25.54 0.95
N SER A 542 25.86 25.70 -0.29
CA SER A 542 26.47 26.64 -1.24
C SER A 542 26.33 28.07 -0.79
N ARG A 543 27.16 28.98 -1.26
CA ARG A 543 27.05 30.42 -0.95
C ARG A 543 25.70 30.98 -1.32
N SER A 544 25.13 30.55 -2.46
CA SER A 544 23.78 30.97 -2.89
C SER A 544 22.73 30.55 -1.89
N LEU A 545 22.76 29.28 -1.42
CA LEU A 545 21.82 28.80 -0.42
C LEU A 545 22.03 29.47 0.94
N GLN A 546 23.27 29.73 1.36
CA GLN A 546 23.57 30.48 2.60
C GLN A 546 22.97 31.89 2.55
N THR A 547 23.16 32.60 1.44
CA THR A 547 22.58 33.94 1.24
C THR A 547 21.04 33.89 1.25
N ALA A 548 20.44 32.88 0.61
CA ALA A 548 18.99 32.71 0.62
C ALA A 548 18.43 32.40 2.02
N LEU A 549 19.14 31.63 2.82
CA LEU A 549 18.78 31.34 4.22
C LEU A 549 18.86 32.62 5.11
N GLN A 550 19.88 33.47 4.91
CA GLN A 550 19.98 34.75 5.60
C GLN A 550 18.81 35.69 5.22
N GLN A 551 18.50 35.77 3.94
CA GLN A 551 17.36 36.58 3.46
C GLN A 551 16.02 36.09 3.99
N LEU A 552 15.86 34.76 4.13
CA LEU A 552 14.65 34.18 4.69
C LEU A 552 14.46 34.56 6.16
N GLU A 553 15.56 34.57 6.94
CA GLU A 553 15.59 35.03 8.32
C GLU A 553 15.23 36.52 8.43
N GLU A 554 15.93 37.38 7.66
CA GLU A 554 15.69 38.83 7.64
C GLU A 554 14.25 39.20 7.29
N LYS A 555 13.64 38.50 6.33
CA LYS A 555 12.26 38.71 5.88
C LYS A 555 11.19 37.97 6.68
N GLN A 556 11.59 37.17 7.68
CA GLN A 556 10.70 36.33 8.47
C GLN A 556 9.79 35.44 7.60
N GLN A 557 10.36 34.91 6.51
CA GLN A 557 9.70 34.02 5.58
C GLN A 557 9.92 32.53 5.96
N GLN A 558 9.24 31.63 5.27
CA GLN A 558 9.38 30.21 5.49
C GLN A 558 9.98 29.48 4.30
N GLY A 559 10.76 28.43 4.58
CA GLY A 559 11.40 27.64 3.55
C GLY A 559 11.40 26.13 3.85
N ILE A 560 11.77 25.36 2.82
CA ILE A 560 11.94 23.91 2.89
C ILE A 560 13.37 23.57 2.55
N LEU A 561 14.02 22.73 3.37
CA LEU A 561 15.27 22.08 3.04
C LEU A 561 15.01 20.60 2.76
N PHE A 562 15.15 20.23 1.50
CA PHE A 562 14.97 18.87 1.04
C PHE A 562 16.29 18.11 1.04
N ILE A 563 16.23 16.89 1.57
CA ILE A 563 17.36 15.97 1.63
C ILE A 563 16.89 14.62 1.14
N HIS A 564 17.62 14.01 0.22
CA HIS A 564 17.32 12.64 -0.13
C HIS A 564 17.53 11.72 1.08
N ARG A 565 16.69 10.73 1.19
CA ARG A 565 16.47 9.79 2.32
C ARG A 565 17.75 9.39 3.06
N ARG A 566 17.60 9.06 4.35
CA ARG A 566 18.61 8.46 5.22
C ARG A 566 19.29 7.25 4.64
N GLY A 567 20.60 7.20 4.90
CA GLY A 567 21.43 6.03 5.05
C GLY A 567 21.48 5.10 3.84
N HIS A 568 22.73 4.81 3.44
CA HIS A 568 23.09 3.89 2.36
C HIS A 568 22.72 4.39 0.95
N SER A 569 23.06 5.65 0.66
CA SER A 569 23.46 5.99 -0.68
C SER A 569 24.77 5.23 -0.90
N THR A 570 24.64 4.08 -1.55
CA THR A 570 25.74 3.11 -1.66
C THR A 570 26.63 3.38 -2.86
N PHE A 571 26.31 4.39 -3.67
CA PHE A 571 27.15 4.72 -4.82
C PHE A 571 28.35 5.56 -4.44
N VAL A 572 29.40 5.46 -5.24
CA VAL A 572 30.65 6.20 -5.09
C VAL A 572 30.78 7.23 -6.18
N SER A 573 31.01 8.48 -5.80
CA SER A 573 31.26 9.58 -6.74
C SER A 573 32.49 10.39 -6.38
N CYS A 574 33.14 10.97 -7.38
CA CYS A 574 34.23 11.91 -7.21
C CYS A 574 33.70 13.31 -6.97
N ARG A 575 34.08 13.91 -5.83
CA ARG A 575 33.68 15.28 -5.51
C ARG A 575 34.41 16.36 -6.29
N SER A 576 35.49 15.99 -6.97
CA SER A 576 36.30 16.94 -7.78
C SER A 576 35.79 17.06 -9.20
N CYS A 577 35.37 15.96 -9.84
CA CYS A 577 34.94 15.97 -11.24
C CYS A 577 33.47 15.48 -11.44
N GLY A 578 32.82 14.92 -10.42
CA GLY A 578 31.47 14.38 -10.53
C GLY A 578 31.40 12.93 -11.01
N TYR A 579 32.50 12.30 -11.44
CA TYR A 579 32.52 10.94 -11.96
C TYR A 579 31.86 9.95 -11.02
N VAL A 580 30.96 9.08 -11.53
CA VAL A 580 30.28 8.03 -10.82
C VAL A 580 30.71 6.66 -11.31
N MET A 581 30.86 5.70 -10.42
CA MET A 581 31.25 4.34 -10.76
C MET A 581 30.03 3.55 -11.21
N GLU A 582 29.98 3.17 -12.50
CA GLU A 582 28.86 2.47 -13.12
C GLU A 582 29.19 1.02 -13.49
N CYS A 583 28.16 0.21 -13.66
CA CYS A 583 28.27 -1.18 -14.09
C CYS A 583 28.44 -1.22 -15.63
N PRO A 584 29.46 -1.92 -16.15
CA PRO A 584 29.70 -1.99 -17.61
C PRO A 584 28.66 -2.82 -18.38
N HIS A 585 27.73 -3.48 -17.67
CA HIS A 585 26.77 -4.41 -18.26
C HIS A 585 25.29 -3.99 -18.09
N CYS A 586 25.01 -3.10 -17.15
CA CYS A 586 23.62 -2.84 -16.74
C CYS A 586 23.27 -1.35 -16.72
N ASP A 587 24.22 -0.49 -16.98
CA ASP A 587 24.05 0.97 -17.00
C ASP A 587 23.38 1.52 -15.72
N VAL A 588 23.84 1.00 -14.58
CA VAL A 588 23.43 1.44 -13.25
C VAL A 588 24.66 1.66 -12.38
N SER A 589 24.57 2.59 -11.43
CA SER A 589 25.66 2.85 -10.49
C SER A 589 26.00 1.62 -9.66
N LEU A 590 27.30 1.40 -9.43
CA LEU A 590 27.79 0.34 -8.55
C LEU A 590 27.58 0.70 -7.08
N SER A 591 27.08 -0.24 -6.32
CA SER A 591 26.89 -0.10 -4.89
C SER A 591 28.15 -0.43 -4.09
N TYR A 592 28.48 0.42 -3.12
CA TYR A 592 29.62 0.23 -2.22
C TYR A 592 29.29 -0.75 -1.10
N HIS A 593 30.19 -1.69 -0.86
CA HIS A 593 30.08 -2.68 0.21
C HIS A 593 31.38 -2.79 0.99
N GLN A 594 31.26 -2.80 2.30
CA GLN A 594 32.31 -3.14 3.24
C GLN A 594 31.66 -3.96 4.37
N THR A 595 32.13 -5.18 4.59
CA THR A 595 31.51 -6.10 5.57
C THR A 595 31.86 -5.76 7.01
N GLU A 596 33.09 -5.33 7.26
CA GLU A 596 33.61 -4.93 8.57
C GLU A 596 34.68 -3.83 8.41
N GLU A 597 34.97 -3.09 9.49
CA GLU A 597 36.02 -2.09 9.47
C GLU A 597 37.36 -2.76 9.21
N GLY A 598 38.06 -2.35 8.14
CA GLY A 598 39.32 -2.97 7.67
C GLY A 598 39.15 -4.08 6.62
N ALA A 599 37.93 -4.52 6.31
CA ALA A 599 37.68 -5.45 5.21
C ALA A 599 37.86 -4.78 3.83
N PRO A 600 38.15 -5.54 2.76
CA PRO A 600 38.25 -5.00 1.40
C PRO A 600 37.00 -4.24 1.00
N GLN A 601 37.18 -3.04 0.47
CA GLN A 601 36.11 -2.21 -0.06
C GLN A 601 35.79 -2.66 -1.49
N ILE A 602 34.56 -3.10 -1.74
CA ILE A 602 34.13 -3.58 -3.05
C ILE A 602 32.95 -2.77 -3.58
N LEU A 603 32.92 -2.62 -4.90
CA LEU A 603 31.80 -2.07 -5.65
C LEU A 603 31.09 -3.23 -6.35
N ARG A 604 29.75 -3.30 -6.26
CA ARG A 604 28.94 -4.40 -6.80
C ARG A 604 27.72 -3.90 -7.54
N CYS A 605 27.42 -4.54 -8.65
CA CYS A 605 26.13 -4.43 -9.32
C CYS A 605 25.14 -5.44 -8.72
N HIS A 606 23.96 -4.98 -8.30
CA HIS A 606 22.92 -5.87 -7.77
C HIS A 606 22.05 -6.51 -8.85
N TYR A 607 22.26 -6.16 -10.13
CA TYR A 607 21.56 -6.77 -11.25
C TYR A 607 22.30 -8.01 -11.76
N CYS A 608 23.53 -7.82 -12.24
CA CYS A 608 24.34 -8.88 -12.84
C CYS A 608 25.42 -9.48 -11.93
N ASN A 609 25.55 -8.97 -10.69
CA ASN A 609 26.60 -9.37 -9.72
C ASN A 609 28.04 -9.02 -10.13
N TYR A 610 28.21 -8.11 -11.11
CA TYR A 610 29.56 -7.59 -11.43
C TYR A 610 30.18 -6.95 -10.19
N THR A 611 31.45 -7.26 -9.92
CA THR A 611 32.19 -6.73 -8.77
C THR A 611 33.56 -6.20 -9.18
N ARG A 612 33.99 -5.11 -8.53
CA ARG A 612 35.36 -4.59 -8.63
C ARG A 612 35.81 -3.99 -7.29
N SER A 613 37.13 -3.89 -7.07
CA SER A 613 37.67 -3.21 -5.91
C SER A 613 37.42 -1.70 -6.00
N HIS A 614 37.18 -1.07 -4.83
CA HIS A 614 37.11 0.40 -4.74
C HIS A 614 38.47 0.99 -5.08
N PRO A 615 38.62 1.84 -6.11
CA PRO A 615 39.91 2.46 -6.43
C PRO A 615 40.24 3.54 -5.39
N PRO A 616 41.52 3.71 -5.04
CA PRO A 616 41.96 4.73 -4.08
C PRO A 616 41.84 6.17 -4.62
N GLN A 617 41.81 6.31 -5.93
CA GLN A 617 41.71 7.59 -6.65
C GLN A 617 40.68 7.49 -7.76
N CYS A 618 40.13 8.63 -8.13
CA CYS A 618 39.19 8.71 -9.25
C CYS A 618 39.85 8.27 -10.56
N PRO A 619 39.26 7.32 -11.30
CA PRO A 619 39.81 6.88 -12.58
C PRO A 619 39.84 7.99 -13.63
N GLU A 620 38.95 8.97 -13.53
CA GLU A 620 38.81 10.05 -14.52
C GLU A 620 39.80 11.21 -14.26
N CYS A 621 39.90 11.72 -13.02
CA CYS A 621 40.67 12.92 -12.72
C CYS A 621 41.83 12.70 -11.73
N GLY A 622 42.08 11.48 -11.27
CA GLY A 622 43.14 11.15 -10.29
C GLY A 622 42.93 11.69 -8.87
N SER A 623 41.81 12.33 -8.58
CA SER A 623 41.54 12.90 -7.27
C SER A 623 41.34 11.84 -6.18
N PRO A 624 41.87 12.05 -4.95
CA PRO A 624 41.62 11.16 -3.83
C PRO A 624 40.22 11.36 -3.17
N TYR A 625 39.44 12.31 -3.68
CA TYR A 625 38.11 12.64 -3.13
C TYR A 625 36.98 11.79 -3.72
N LEU A 626 37.26 10.53 -3.97
CA LEU A 626 36.25 9.52 -4.35
C LEU A 626 35.58 8.99 -3.08
N LYS A 627 34.35 9.41 -2.85
CA LYS A 627 33.65 9.10 -1.59
C LYS A 627 32.20 8.64 -1.82
N PHE A 628 31.72 7.81 -0.91
CA PHE A 628 30.29 7.49 -0.84
C PHE A 628 29.50 8.68 -0.29
N PHE A 629 28.28 8.85 -0.78
CA PHE A 629 27.43 9.97 -0.46
C PHE A 629 26.46 9.63 0.71
N GLY A 630 26.33 10.53 1.71
CA GLY A 630 25.35 10.40 2.78
C GLY A 630 25.28 11.62 3.69
N SER A 631 24.23 12.44 3.54
CA SER A 631 23.88 13.49 4.50
C SER A 631 22.48 13.22 5.01
N GLY A 632 22.33 12.77 6.27
CA GLY A 632 21.01 12.59 6.90
C GLY A 632 20.43 13.92 7.41
N THR A 633 19.12 13.96 7.62
CA THR A 633 18.40 15.12 8.18
C THR A 633 19.01 15.65 9.48
N GLN A 634 19.56 14.75 10.30
CA GLN A 634 20.26 15.13 11.53
C GLN A 634 21.49 15.97 11.28
N ARG A 635 22.33 15.56 10.32
CA ARG A 635 23.57 16.28 9.98
C ARG A 635 23.27 17.66 9.42
N VAL A 636 22.26 17.75 8.54
CA VAL A 636 21.85 19.04 7.98
C VAL A 636 21.29 19.93 9.07
N ALA A 637 20.48 19.42 9.98
CA ALA A 637 19.96 20.17 11.13
C ALA A 637 21.07 20.66 12.06
N GLN A 638 22.10 19.84 12.31
CA GLN A 638 23.28 20.23 13.12
C GLN A 638 24.10 21.35 12.47
N GLU A 639 24.36 21.22 11.15
CA GLU A 639 25.10 22.23 10.41
C GLU A 639 24.31 23.54 10.28
N LEU A 640 22.99 23.46 10.11
CA LEU A 640 22.11 24.62 10.12
C LEU A 640 22.16 25.33 11.48
N ALA A 641 22.01 24.61 12.58
CA ALA A 641 22.06 25.20 13.93
C ALA A 641 23.41 25.84 14.25
N LYS A 642 24.50 25.34 13.66
CA LYS A 642 25.85 25.90 13.82
C LYS A 642 26.05 27.19 13.01
N GLN A 643 25.60 27.23 11.76
CA GLN A 643 25.81 28.34 10.83
C GLN A 643 24.73 29.44 10.98
N PHE A 644 23.50 29.05 11.32
CA PHE A 644 22.32 29.90 11.40
C PHE A 644 21.56 29.68 12.71
N PRO A 645 22.12 30.03 13.87
CA PRO A 645 21.51 29.73 15.18
C PRO A 645 20.17 30.41 15.43
N GLN A 646 19.83 31.45 14.67
CA GLN A 646 18.57 32.19 14.78
C GLN A 646 17.43 31.53 13.96
N LEU A 647 17.76 30.66 12.98
CA LEU A 647 16.75 29.99 12.17
C LEU A 647 16.13 28.81 12.94
N SER A 648 14.89 28.96 13.35
CA SER A 648 14.12 27.86 13.91
C SER A 648 13.72 26.87 12.84
N TYR A 649 13.75 25.56 13.15
CA TYR A 649 13.38 24.51 12.18
C TYR A 649 12.57 23.38 12.81
N ILE A 650 11.75 22.75 11.99
CA ILE A 650 11.04 21.52 12.30
C ILE A 650 11.59 20.41 11.41
N ARG A 651 12.00 19.30 12.03
CA ARG A 651 12.34 18.09 11.27
C ARG A 651 11.09 17.30 10.95
N PHE A 652 10.95 16.93 9.68
CA PHE A 652 9.81 16.20 9.15
C PHE A 652 10.29 14.96 8.40
N ASP A 653 10.56 13.91 9.15
CA ASP A 653 11.08 12.64 8.66
C ASP A 653 10.36 11.46 9.34
N SER A 654 10.61 10.24 8.87
CA SER A 654 9.95 9.03 9.39
C SER A 654 10.16 8.78 10.89
N ASP A 655 11.23 9.35 11.50
CA ASP A 655 11.45 9.19 12.95
C ASP A 655 10.58 10.14 13.76
N THR A 656 10.39 11.37 13.26
CA THR A 656 9.59 12.39 13.95
C THR A 656 8.09 12.19 13.77
N THR A 657 7.68 11.39 12.77
CA THR A 657 6.27 11.19 12.40
C THR A 657 5.71 9.81 12.76
N ARG A 658 6.41 8.99 13.56
CA ARG A 658 6.00 7.61 13.91
C ARG A 658 4.69 7.49 14.67
N ASN A 659 4.36 8.47 15.53
CA ASN A 659 3.18 8.40 16.37
C ASN A 659 1.93 8.89 15.62
N LYS A 660 0.77 8.25 15.88
CA LYS A 660 -0.52 8.69 15.31
C LYS A 660 -0.77 10.17 15.63
N GLY A 661 -1.03 10.98 14.61
CA GLY A 661 -1.27 12.42 14.76
C GLY A 661 -0.03 13.33 14.73
N SER A 662 1.20 12.81 14.90
CA SER A 662 2.43 13.63 14.85
C SER A 662 2.61 14.35 13.54
N HIS A 663 2.26 13.70 12.43
CA HIS A 663 2.30 14.28 11.09
C HIS A 663 1.46 15.56 11.00
N ARG A 664 0.18 15.51 11.42
CA ARG A 664 -0.72 16.67 11.45
C ARG A 664 -0.19 17.76 12.37
N HIS A 665 0.25 17.39 13.57
CA HIS A 665 0.74 18.34 14.57
C HIS A 665 1.95 19.14 14.07
N LEU A 666 2.97 18.47 13.50
CA LEU A 666 4.17 19.13 12.97
C LEU A 666 3.85 20.09 11.81
N LEU A 667 2.97 19.68 10.89
CA LEU A 667 2.54 20.53 9.78
C LEU A 667 1.73 21.73 10.25
N THR A 668 0.84 21.57 11.22
CA THR A 668 0.08 22.67 11.78
C THR A 668 1.00 23.69 12.46
N ARG A 669 1.98 23.23 13.24
CA ARG A 669 3.00 24.09 13.84
C ARG A 669 3.77 24.89 12.80
N PHE A 670 4.20 24.23 11.70
CA PHE A 670 4.87 24.92 10.61
C PHE A 670 3.95 25.92 9.90
N ALA A 671 2.71 25.52 9.60
CA ALA A 671 1.72 26.42 8.97
C ALA A 671 1.38 27.65 9.84
N ASN A 672 1.44 27.51 11.17
CA ASN A 672 1.23 28.62 12.12
C ASN A 672 2.45 29.54 12.27
N GLY A 673 3.56 29.31 11.56
CA GLY A 673 4.75 30.13 11.62
C GLY A 673 5.67 29.85 12.81
N GLU A 674 5.53 28.70 13.51
CA GLU A 674 6.36 28.37 14.67
C GLU A 674 7.81 28.03 14.29
N ALA A 675 8.11 27.86 13.01
CA ALA A 675 9.46 27.61 12.51
C ALA A 675 9.65 28.24 11.13
N HIS A 676 10.86 28.72 10.86
CA HIS A 676 11.29 29.26 9.58
C HIS A 676 11.51 28.16 8.54
N LEU A 677 12.02 27.00 8.94
CA LEU A 677 12.38 25.93 8.02
C LEU A 677 11.71 24.58 8.36
N LEU A 678 11.27 23.91 7.32
CA LEU A 678 10.88 22.52 7.36
C LEU A 678 12.00 21.66 6.73
N ILE A 679 12.70 20.87 7.53
CA ILE A 679 13.78 20.00 7.06
C ILE A 679 13.25 18.58 6.92
N GLY A 680 13.29 18.02 5.71
CA GLY A 680 12.78 16.66 5.56
C GLY A 680 13.18 15.96 4.27
N THR A 681 12.58 14.77 4.11
CA THR A 681 12.84 13.87 3.00
C THR A 681 11.64 13.82 2.05
N GLN A 682 11.46 12.73 1.32
CA GLN A 682 10.34 12.52 0.38
C GLN A 682 8.95 12.82 0.97
N MET A 683 8.80 12.83 2.30
CA MET A 683 7.52 13.20 2.93
C MET A 683 7.11 14.67 2.68
N ILE A 684 8.05 15.54 2.34
CA ILE A 684 7.76 16.97 2.05
C ILE A 684 7.30 17.15 0.59
N THR A 685 7.62 16.23 -0.28
CA THR A 685 7.34 16.36 -1.72
C THR A 685 5.86 16.22 -2.05
N LYS A 686 5.04 15.60 -1.19
CA LYS A 686 3.69 15.13 -1.50
C LYS A 686 2.63 15.71 -0.58
N GLY A 687 1.45 16.00 -1.15
CA GLY A 687 0.21 16.27 -0.42
C GLY A 687 0.19 17.51 0.49
N LEU A 688 1.25 18.34 0.48
CA LEU A 688 1.33 19.53 1.32
C LEU A 688 0.95 20.78 0.52
N ASP A 689 0.03 21.55 1.06
CA ASP A 689 -0.27 22.89 0.58
C ASP A 689 0.23 23.91 1.62
N LEU A 690 1.36 24.56 1.29
CA LEU A 690 2.10 25.46 2.16
C LEU A 690 2.32 26.78 1.40
N PRO A 691 1.32 27.65 1.31
CA PRO A 691 1.40 28.87 0.52
C PRO A 691 2.47 29.86 1.01
N GLN A 692 2.86 29.79 2.29
CA GLN A 692 3.86 30.68 2.91
C GLN A 692 5.31 30.32 2.55
N VAL A 693 5.56 29.22 1.84
CA VAL A 693 6.92 28.78 1.49
C VAL A 693 7.44 29.57 0.28
N THR A 694 8.49 30.35 0.50
CA THR A 694 9.17 31.16 -0.53
C THR A 694 10.48 30.57 -0.99
N LEU A 695 11.17 29.75 -0.15
CA LEU A 695 12.44 29.13 -0.48
C LEU A 695 12.35 27.61 -0.44
N VAL A 696 12.89 26.97 -1.47
CA VAL A 696 13.18 25.53 -1.46
C VAL A 696 14.65 25.32 -1.73
N GLY A 697 15.36 24.69 -0.79
CA GLY A 697 16.76 24.29 -0.93
C GLY A 697 16.89 22.77 -1.04
N VAL A 698 17.39 22.27 -2.16
CA VAL A 698 17.80 20.87 -2.32
C VAL A 698 19.26 20.75 -1.95
N VAL A 699 19.56 20.16 -0.80
CA VAL A 699 20.92 20.10 -0.24
C VAL A 699 21.86 19.26 -1.09
N SER A 700 21.34 18.21 -1.75
CA SER A 700 22.05 17.44 -2.77
C SER A 700 21.06 16.67 -3.65
N ALA A 701 21.18 16.86 -4.98
CA ALA A 701 20.42 16.10 -5.96
C ALA A 701 21.07 14.74 -6.29
N ASP A 702 22.37 14.61 -6.14
CA ASP A 702 23.17 13.45 -6.57
C ASP A 702 22.69 12.12 -5.97
N GLY A 703 22.19 12.17 -4.73
CA GLY A 703 21.64 10.98 -4.07
C GLY A 703 20.39 10.41 -4.74
N LEU A 704 19.69 11.20 -5.57
CA LEU A 704 18.57 10.77 -6.39
C LEU A 704 19.04 10.31 -7.77
N LEU A 705 19.94 11.06 -8.39
CA LEU A 705 20.41 10.83 -9.75
C LEU A 705 21.12 9.48 -9.90
N HIS A 706 21.93 9.12 -8.92
CA HIS A 706 22.82 7.95 -9.00
C HIS A 706 22.37 6.79 -8.10
N LEU A 707 21.07 6.54 -8.01
CA LEU A 707 20.56 5.30 -7.43
C LEU A 707 20.95 4.12 -8.32
N SER A 708 21.28 2.98 -7.72
CA SER A 708 21.60 1.76 -8.47
C SER A 708 20.33 1.09 -9.04
N ASP A 709 19.49 1.86 -9.70
CA ASP A 709 18.18 1.45 -10.23
C ASP A 709 17.97 2.12 -11.59
N TYR A 710 17.48 1.38 -12.60
CA TYR A 710 17.21 1.93 -13.94
C TYR A 710 16.18 3.07 -13.94
N ARG A 711 15.38 3.21 -12.89
CA ARG A 711 14.43 4.32 -12.70
C ARG A 711 15.02 5.52 -11.96
N ALA A 712 16.33 5.57 -11.77
CA ALA A 712 16.98 6.64 -11.00
C ALA A 712 16.65 8.02 -11.55
N SER A 713 16.81 8.21 -12.85
CA SER A 713 16.54 9.48 -13.56
C SER A 713 15.07 9.88 -13.44
N GLU A 714 14.15 8.95 -13.68
CA GLU A 714 12.70 9.19 -13.55
C GLU A 714 12.32 9.65 -12.13
N ARG A 715 12.81 8.93 -11.12
CA ARG A 715 12.54 9.27 -9.70
C ARG A 715 13.19 10.59 -9.30
N ALA A 716 14.36 10.88 -9.82
CA ALA A 716 15.06 12.14 -9.57
C ALA A 716 14.25 13.32 -10.14
N PHE A 717 13.87 13.21 -11.42
CA PHE A 717 13.03 14.22 -12.07
C PHE A 717 11.72 14.46 -11.31
N GLN A 718 10.98 13.39 -11.02
CA GLN A 718 9.72 13.43 -10.28
C GLN A 718 9.89 14.12 -8.93
N THR A 719 10.89 13.71 -8.15
CA THR A 719 11.10 14.23 -6.79
C THR A 719 11.54 15.69 -6.82
N LEU A 720 12.49 16.05 -7.67
CA LEU A 720 13.02 17.41 -7.77
C LEU A 720 11.96 18.39 -8.27
N THR A 721 11.18 18.03 -9.29
CA THR A 721 10.08 18.84 -9.82
C THR A 721 8.98 19.01 -8.78
N GLN A 722 8.62 17.97 -8.04
CA GLN A 722 7.60 18.07 -7.01
C GLN A 722 8.01 18.97 -5.84
N VAL A 723 9.27 18.86 -5.38
CA VAL A 723 9.76 19.67 -4.28
C VAL A 723 9.95 21.11 -4.72
N ALA A 724 10.45 21.35 -5.95
CA ALA A 724 10.53 22.67 -6.54
C ALA A 724 9.16 23.36 -6.59
N GLY A 725 8.13 22.62 -7.00
CA GLY A 725 6.75 23.09 -7.03
C GLY A 725 6.13 23.46 -5.69
N ARG A 726 6.83 23.32 -4.56
CA ARG A 726 6.35 23.77 -3.25
C ARG A 726 6.58 25.25 -3.00
N ALA A 727 7.56 25.87 -3.62
CA ALA A 727 7.83 27.29 -3.48
C ALA A 727 6.85 28.15 -4.31
N GLY A 728 6.54 29.35 -3.81
CA GLY A 728 5.77 30.37 -4.53
C GLY A 728 4.32 29.98 -4.83
N ARG A 729 3.64 29.33 -3.91
CA ARG A 729 2.21 29.05 -3.98
C ARG A 729 1.36 30.16 -3.41
N GLY A 730 1.95 30.98 -2.56
CA GLY A 730 1.36 32.18 -1.99
C GLY A 730 1.54 33.40 -2.89
N ASP A 731 1.43 34.58 -2.31
CA ASP A 731 1.55 35.89 -3.03
C ASP A 731 3.03 36.25 -3.28
N ASP A 732 3.94 35.77 -2.44
CA ASP A 732 5.37 35.98 -2.60
C ASP A 732 5.98 35.06 -3.66
N PRO A 733 6.90 35.59 -4.49
CA PRO A 733 7.59 34.78 -5.50
C PRO A 733 8.44 33.68 -4.81
N GLY A 734 8.41 32.47 -5.38
CA GLY A 734 9.23 31.38 -4.93
C GLY A 734 10.62 31.35 -5.54
N ARG A 735 11.61 30.84 -4.81
CA ARG A 735 12.97 30.57 -5.30
C ARG A 735 13.35 29.13 -4.95
N VAL A 736 13.98 28.44 -5.89
CA VAL A 736 14.46 27.08 -5.72
C VAL A 736 15.95 27.03 -5.97
N ILE A 737 16.72 26.42 -5.06
CA ILE A 737 18.17 26.24 -5.20
C ILE A 737 18.46 24.76 -5.15
N VAL A 738 19.05 24.23 -6.22
CA VAL A 738 19.42 22.81 -6.34
C VAL A 738 20.93 22.69 -6.36
N GLN A 739 21.50 22.05 -5.34
CA GLN A 739 22.95 21.78 -5.24
C GLN A 739 23.24 20.39 -5.80
N THR A 740 24.24 20.29 -6.67
CA THR A 740 24.68 19.02 -7.26
C THR A 740 26.18 19.02 -7.59
N TYR A 741 26.80 17.85 -7.66
CA TYR A 741 28.13 17.63 -8.17
C TYR A 741 28.15 17.18 -9.65
N THR A 742 26.97 16.98 -10.24
CA THR A 742 26.77 16.56 -11.65
C THR A 742 25.77 17.48 -12.35
N PRO A 743 26.06 18.79 -12.50
CA PRO A 743 25.12 19.75 -13.11
C PRO A 743 24.84 19.45 -14.59
N GLU A 744 25.71 18.69 -15.26
CA GLU A 744 25.55 18.28 -16.66
C GLU A 744 24.55 17.16 -16.86
N HIS A 745 24.06 16.53 -15.79
CA HIS A 745 23.13 15.40 -15.91
C HIS A 745 21.83 15.84 -16.59
N PRO A 746 21.30 15.14 -17.61
CA PRO A 746 20.14 15.58 -18.40
C PRO A 746 18.91 15.91 -17.53
N VAL A 747 18.68 15.12 -16.48
CA VAL A 747 17.59 15.35 -15.51
C VAL A 747 17.68 16.75 -14.88
N ILE A 748 18.88 17.22 -14.57
CA ILE A 748 19.08 18.52 -13.91
C ILE A 748 18.66 19.66 -14.83
N GLY A 749 19.04 19.61 -16.12
CA GLY A 749 18.62 20.58 -17.13
C GLY A 749 17.10 20.61 -17.31
N ALA A 750 16.49 19.44 -17.41
CA ALA A 750 15.03 19.32 -17.54
C ALA A 750 14.28 19.84 -16.29
N VAL A 751 14.79 19.59 -15.07
CA VAL A 751 14.23 20.14 -13.82
C VAL A 751 14.35 21.67 -13.78
N GLN A 752 15.48 22.23 -14.25
CA GLN A 752 15.68 23.68 -14.30
C GLN A 752 14.65 24.37 -15.19
N GLN A 753 14.29 23.72 -16.29
CA GLN A 753 13.32 24.24 -17.25
C GLN A 753 11.88 23.84 -16.95
N HIS A 754 11.65 22.98 -15.94
CA HIS A 754 10.36 22.34 -15.67
C HIS A 754 9.80 21.57 -16.89
N ASP A 755 10.67 21.02 -17.71
CA ASP A 755 10.33 20.39 -18.98
C ASP A 755 10.25 18.87 -18.84
N TYR A 756 9.04 18.38 -18.62
CA TYR A 756 8.76 16.93 -18.56
C TYR A 756 8.90 16.27 -19.92
N GLN A 757 8.58 16.97 -21.00
CA GLN A 757 8.59 16.39 -22.35
C GLN A 757 10.00 16.08 -22.81
N SER A 758 10.94 17.03 -22.69
CA SER A 758 12.35 16.81 -22.98
C SER A 758 12.95 15.69 -22.10
N PHE A 759 12.65 15.70 -20.80
CA PHE A 759 13.05 14.62 -19.90
C PHE A 759 12.54 13.26 -20.38
N SER A 760 11.23 13.15 -20.64
CA SER A 760 10.61 11.87 -21.02
C SER A 760 11.16 11.31 -22.33
N GLN A 761 11.42 12.17 -23.31
CA GLN A 761 12.00 11.75 -24.58
C GLN A 761 13.39 11.14 -24.39
N THR A 762 14.30 11.83 -23.72
CA THR A 762 15.67 11.35 -23.47
C THR A 762 15.67 10.03 -22.71
N GLU A 763 14.92 9.94 -21.63
CA GLU A 763 14.85 8.72 -20.80
C GLU A 763 14.21 7.54 -21.55
N LEU A 764 13.21 7.79 -22.41
CA LEU A 764 12.57 6.75 -23.21
C LEU A 764 13.51 6.19 -24.28
N GLU A 765 14.34 7.02 -24.91
CA GLU A 765 15.37 6.57 -25.88
C GLU A 765 16.38 5.64 -25.18
N GLU A 766 16.85 5.96 -23.99
CA GLU A 766 17.75 5.13 -23.19
C GLU A 766 17.08 3.79 -22.79
N ARG A 767 15.82 3.83 -22.33
CA ARG A 767 15.10 2.62 -21.96
C ARG A 767 14.80 1.71 -23.14
N GLN A 768 14.52 2.28 -24.30
CA GLN A 768 14.34 1.51 -25.53
C GLN A 768 15.62 0.79 -25.93
N ALA A 769 16.75 1.52 -25.94
CA ALA A 769 18.05 0.94 -26.26
C ALA A 769 18.46 -0.20 -25.32
N LEU A 770 18.06 -0.10 -24.05
CA LEU A 770 18.37 -1.08 -23.00
C LEU A 770 17.24 -2.09 -22.75
N ASN A 771 16.14 -2.05 -23.49
CA ASN A 771 14.97 -2.90 -23.30
C ASN A 771 14.43 -2.91 -21.86
N TYR A 772 14.33 -1.71 -21.23
CA TYR A 772 13.68 -1.52 -19.94
C TYR A 772 12.22 -1.04 -20.10
N PRO A 773 11.34 -1.24 -19.08
CA PRO A 773 9.98 -0.71 -19.13
C PRO A 773 9.93 0.80 -19.43
N PRO A 774 9.03 1.25 -20.37
CA PRO A 774 7.88 0.54 -20.95
C PRO A 774 8.18 -0.38 -22.14
N TYR A 775 9.38 -0.39 -22.70
CA TYR A 775 9.75 -1.17 -23.90
C TYR A 775 10.16 -2.62 -23.60
N GLY A 776 10.53 -2.91 -22.37
CA GLY A 776 10.82 -4.26 -21.88
C GLY A 776 9.90 -4.63 -20.71
N ARG A 777 9.95 -5.89 -20.28
CA ARG A 777 9.27 -6.37 -19.09
C ARG A 777 10.23 -7.05 -18.14
N LEU A 778 9.92 -6.97 -16.85
CA LEU A 778 10.77 -7.50 -15.80
C LEU A 778 9.97 -8.42 -14.87
N ILE A 779 10.56 -9.57 -14.50
CA ILE A 779 10.10 -10.40 -13.40
C ILE A 779 11.28 -10.58 -12.45
N LEU A 780 11.09 -10.21 -11.18
CA LEU A 780 12.11 -10.33 -10.15
C LEU A 780 11.79 -11.49 -9.20
N LEU A 781 12.68 -12.49 -9.18
CA LEU A 781 12.62 -13.60 -8.26
C LEU A 781 13.41 -13.23 -7.00
N ARG A 782 12.72 -13.08 -5.86
CA ARG A 782 13.34 -12.76 -4.56
C ARG A 782 13.39 -14.01 -3.70
N LEU A 783 14.61 -14.43 -3.36
CA LEU A 783 14.84 -15.58 -2.48
C LEU A 783 15.28 -15.11 -1.11
N SER A 784 14.83 -15.76 -0.05
CA SER A 784 15.27 -15.46 1.31
C SER A 784 15.35 -16.71 2.21
N SER A 785 16.42 -16.79 3.02
CA SER A 785 16.61 -17.86 4.01
C SER A 785 17.34 -17.33 5.25
N LEU A 786 17.23 -18.05 6.35
CA LEU A 786 18.09 -17.88 7.54
C LEU A 786 19.51 -18.38 7.30
N ASP A 787 19.69 -19.29 6.34
CA ASP A 787 20.97 -19.88 5.96
C ASP A 787 21.50 -19.21 4.69
N PRO A 788 22.67 -18.54 4.76
CA PRO A 788 23.25 -17.83 3.63
C PRO A 788 23.69 -18.76 2.48
N ILE A 789 24.14 -19.98 2.81
CA ILE A 789 24.63 -20.95 1.82
C ILE A 789 23.44 -21.55 1.08
N GLN A 790 22.38 -21.91 1.78
CA GLN A 790 21.18 -22.48 1.16
C GLN A 790 20.49 -21.50 0.21
N VAL A 791 20.37 -20.21 0.57
CA VAL A 791 19.74 -19.23 -0.33
C VAL A 791 20.57 -19.00 -1.58
N GLN A 792 21.90 -18.95 -1.47
CA GLN A 792 22.80 -18.80 -2.60
C GLN A 792 22.74 -20.02 -3.55
N ASN A 793 22.83 -21.23 -2.99
CA ASN A 793 22.77 -22.47 -3.78
C ASN A 793 21.42 -22.60 -4.49
N THR A 794 20.31 -22.32 -3.78
CA THR A 794 18.97 -22.35 -4.40
C THR A 794 18.85 -21.32 -5.53
N ALA A 795 19.40 -20.12 -5.36
CA ALA A 795 19.40 -19.10 -6.40
C ALA A 795 20.19 -19.58 -7.65
N GLN A 796 21.32 -20.24 -7.45
CA GLN A 796 22.11 -20.81 -8.55
C GLN A 796 21.38 -21.95 -9.27
N ILE A 797 20.74 -22.85 -8.53
CA ILE A 797 19.94 -23.97 -9.10
C ILE A 797 18.80 -23.39 -9.97
N ILE A 798 18.06 -22.42 -9.45
CA ILE A 798 16.96 -21.79 -10.21
C ILE A 798 17.50 -21.08 -11.45
N ALA A 799 18.57 -20.30 -11.34
CA ALA A 799 19.15 -19.61 -12.51
C ALA A 799 19.59 -20.60 -13.58
N THR A 800 20.23 -21.72 -13.18
CA THR A 800 20.65 -22.78 -14.12
C THR A 800 19.43 -23.46 -14.78
N ALA A 801 18.38 -23.74 -14.00
CA ALA A 801 17.15 -24.34 -14.55
C ALA A 801 16.46 -23.40 -15.56
N LEU A 802 16.45 -22.10 -15.29
CA LEU A 802 15.86 -21.10 -16.17
C LEU A 802 16.69 -20.85 -17.44
N SER A 803 18.02 -21.07 -17.41
CA SER A 803 18.90 -20.89 -18.56
C SER A 803 18.62 -21.84 -19.73
N SER A 804 17.82 -22.88 -19.50
CA SER A 804 17.36 -23.78 -20.58
C SER A 804 16.16 -23.25 -21.35
N SER A 805 15.54 -22.15 -20.89
CA SER A 805 14.38 -21.53 -21.52
C SER A 805 14.83 -20.40 -22.44
N GLU A 806 14.16 -20.23 -23.58
CA GLU A 806 14.46 -19.18 -24.55
C GLU A 806 13.48 -18.00 -24.42
N GLY A 807 13.90 -16.83 -24.88
CA GLY A 807 13.05 -15.65 -25.03
C GLY A 807 13.13 -14.64 -23.88
N PHE A 808 14.04 -14.82 -22.91
CA PHE A 808 14.34 -13.83 -21.88
C PHE A 808 15.81 -13.85 -21.46
N ASP A 809 16.29 -12.68 -21.05
CA ASP A 809 17.60 -12.52 -20.43
C ASP A 809 17.53 -12.77 -18.93
N ILE A 810 18.53 -13.48 -18.38
CA ILE A 810 18.67 -13.73 -16.95
C ILE A 810 19.78 -12.85 -16.40
N LEU A 811 19.45 -11.93 -15.51
CA LEU A 811 20.40 -11.12 -14.77
C LEU A 811 20.56 -11.64 -13.35
N GLY A 812 21.75 -11.95 -12.94
CA GLY A 812 22.08 -12.59 -11.69
C GLY A 812 22.40 -14.09 -11.83
N PRO A 813 22.35 -14.89 -10.74
CA PRO A 813 21.86 -14.51 -9.41
C PRO A 813 22.79 -13.54 -8.67
N ALA A 814 22.20 -12.60 -7.96
CA ALA A 814 22.94 -11.59 -7.21
C ALA A 814 22.38 -11.43 -5.77
N PRO A 815 23.22 -11.09 -4.77
CA PRO A 815 22.70 -10.69 -3.48
C PRO A 815 21.86 -9.41 -3.62
N ALA A 816 20.73 -9.34 -2.90
CA ALA A 816 19.95 -8.12 -2.84
C ALA A 816 20.77 -6.96 -2.25
N SER A 817 20.41 -5.71 -2.56
CA SER A 817 21.12 -4.51 -2.08
C SER A 817 21.19 -4.44 -0.54
N VAL A 818 20.10 -4.82 0.14
CA VAL A 818 20.09 -5.10 1.57
C VAL A 818 20.15 -6.62 1.75
N MET A 819 21.36 -7.14 1.85
CA MET A 819 21.64 -8.58 1.84
C MET A 819 21.01 -9.33 3.03
N ARG A 820 20.76 -8.67 4.16
CA ARG A 820 20.19 -9.30 5.36
C ARG A 820 19.14 -8.40 6.01
N VAL A 821 17.91 -8.93 6.14
CA VAL A 821 16.79 -8.27 6.80
C VAL A 821 16.13 -9.26 7.77
N ALA A 822 15.86 -8.86 9.00
CA ALA A 822 15.27 -9.70 10.03
C ALA A 822 15.95 -11.09 10.14
N ASN A 823 17.29 -11.12 10.11
CA ASN A 823 18.15 -12.30 10.11
C ASN A 823 18.00 -13.23 8.88
N ARG A 824 17.28 -12.82 7.84
CA ARG A 824 17.18 -13.56 6.59
C ARG A 824 18.13 -12.98 5.54
N TYR A 825 18.92 -13.82 4.90
CA TYR A 825 19.77 -13.49 3.76
C TYR A 825 18.91 -13.50 2.50
N ARG A 826 19.17 -12.55 1.59
CA ARG A 826 18.35 -12.29 0.41
C ARG A 826 19.19 -12.32 -0.86
N TRP A 827 18.70 -13.08 -1.84
CA TRP A 827 19.23 -13.17 -3.19
C TRP A 827 18.14 -12.86 -4.20
N GLN A 828 18.53 -12.48 -5.41
CA GLN A 828 17.61 -12.14 -6.46
C GLN A 828 18.09 -12.60 -7.83
N ILE A 829 17.14 -12.91 -8.71
CA ILE A 829 17.33 -13.21 -10.12
C ILE A 829 16.31 -12.36 -10.87
N MET A 830 16.72 -11.66 -11.91
CA MET A 830 15.83 -10.85 -12.73
C MET A 830 15.72 -11.43 -14.13
N LEU A 831 14.50 -11.63 -14.59
CA LEU A 831 14.18 -12.00 -15.96
C LEU A 831 13.77 -10.72 -16.70
N LYS A 832 14.36 -10.50 -17.87
CA LYS A 832 14.08 -9.37 -18.74
C LYS A 832 13.73 -9.86 -20.14
N PHE A 833 12.64 -9.38 -20.71
CA PHE A 833 12.11 -9.83 -21.99
C PHE A 833 11.33 -8.75 -22.71
N ASP A 834 11.19 -8.93 -24.02
CA ASP A 834 10.38 -8.06 -24.87
C ASP A 834 8.88 -8.34 -24.64
N PRO A 835 8.05 -7.33 -24.43
CA PRO A 835 6.60 -7.49 -24.26
C PRO A 835 5.91 -8.05 -25.51
N ASP A 836 6.45 -7.80 -26.71
CA ASP A 836 5.89 -8.25 -27.98
C ASP A 836 6.32 -9.67 -28.36
N ALA A 837 7.43 -10.15 -27.80
CA ALA A 837 7.98 -11.50 -27.98
C ALA A 837 7.92 -12.27 -26.66
N LEU A 838 6.71 -12.49 -26.13
CA LEU A 838 6.53 -13.14 -24.85
C LEU A 838 7.15 -14.53 -24.84
N PRO A 839 8.11 -14.79 -23.95
CA PRO A 839 8.72 -16.09 -23.82
C PRO A 839 7.73 -17.11 -23.25
N ASN A 840 8.00 -18.38 -23.48
CA ASN A 840 7.37 -19.44 -22.71
C ASN A 840 7.89 -19.33 -21.27
N LEU A 841 7.16 -18.58 -20.44
CA LEU A 841 7.49 -18.45 -19.02
C LEU A 841 7.45 -19.85 -18.35
N PRO A 842 8.34 -20.10 -17.42
CA PRO A 842 8.39 -21.40 -16.74
C PRO A 842 7.13 -21.66 -15.94
N ASP A 843 6.78 -22.94 -15.75
CA ASP A 843 5.80 -23.30 -14.75
C ASP A 843 6.34 -22.93 -13.37
N TRP A 844 5.71 -21.94 -12.76
CA TRP A 844 6.16 -21.38 -11.49
C TRP A 844 6.06 -22.37 -10.32
N ASP A 845 5.19 -23.37 -10.40
CA ASP A 845 5.11 -24.42 -9.37
C ASP A 845 6.32 -25.37 -9.48
N SER A 846 6.76 -25.64 -10.69
CA SER A 846 8.03 -26.36 -10.93
C SER A 846 9.22 -25.57 -10.38
N VAL A 847 9.28 -24.27 -10.62
CA VAL A 847 10.34 -23.40 -10.07
C VAL A 847 10.31 -23.38 -8.54
N ARG A 848 9.12 -23.28 -7.93
CA ARG A 848 8.95 -23.33 -6.47
C ARG A 848 9.40 -24.68 -5.90
N SER A 849 9.22 -25.78 -6.62
CA SER A 849 9.64 -27.10 -6.18
C SER A 849 11.16 -27.25 -6.08
N LEU A 850 11.94 -26.43 -6.80
CA LEU A 850 13.41 -26.38 -6.70
C LEU A 850 13.88 -25.72 -5.40
N CYS A 851 12.99 -25.00 -4.69
CA CYS A 851 13.36 -24.33 -3.45
C CYS A 851 13.48 -25.34 -2.31
N ALA A 852 14.59 -25.28 -1.58
CA ALA A 852 14.69 -25.98 -0.31
C ALA A 852 13.63 -25.46 0.67
N ASN A 853 13.11 -26.31 1.56
CA ASN A 853 12.04 -25.97 2.53
C ASN A 853 12.36 -24.74 3.42
N SER A 854 13.63 -24.41 3.60
CA SER A 854 14.11 -23.26 4.36
C SER A 854 14.19 -21.96 3.55
N VAL A 855 14.03 -22.04 2.21
CA VAL A 855 14.14 -20.90 1.29
C VAL A 855 12.74 -20.49 0.84
N SER A 856 12.44 -19.21 1.02
CA SER A 856 11.20 -18.59 0.53
C SER A 856 11.46 -17.92 -0.81
N LEU A 857 10.63 -18.22 -1.81
CA LEU A 857 10.63 -17.58 -3.14
C LEU A 857 9.41 -16.67 -3.29
N THR A 858 9.66 -15.43 -3.70
CA THR A 858 8.64 -14.46 -4.10
C THR A 858 8.85 -14.08 -5.57
N ILE A 859 7.80 -14.16 -6.36
CA ILE A 859 7.78 -13.72 -7.75
C ILE A 859 7.18 -12.32 -7.77
N ASP A 860 7.94 -11.36 -8.26
CA ASP A 860 7.54 -9.96 -8.34
C ASP A 860 7.48 -9.55 -9.82
N VAL A 861 6.26 -9.45 -10.33
CA VAL A 861 6.00 -9.05 -11.71
C VAL A 861 5.99 -7.53 -11.79
N ASP A 862 6.65 -6.96 -12.79
CA ASP A 862 6.84 -5.51 -12.99
C ASP A 862 7.35 -4.83 -11.70
N PRO A 863 8.55 -5.21 -11.20
CA PRO A 863 9.10 -4.65 -9.98
C PRO A 863 9.40 -3.17 -10.14
N LEU A 864 9.01 -2.36 -9.16
CA LEU A 864 9.41 -0.95 -9.10
C LEU A 864 10.70 -0.74 -8.30
N ASN A 865 10.96 -1.60 -7.33
CA ASN A 865 12.14 -1.52 -6.47
C ASN A 865 12.99 -2.78 -6.68
N ILE A 866 14.12 -2.63 -7.31
CA ILE A 866 15.10 -3.70 -7.53
C ILE A 866 16.18 -3.66 -6.45
N ILE A 867 16.29 -2.55 -5.74
CA ILE A 867 17.26 -2.30 -4.68
C ILE A 867 16.75 -2.80 -3.32
#